data_fd7f3c668153b1f8dc083c2120d7af00
#
_entry.id   fd7f3c668153b1f8dc083c2120d7af00
#
_cell.length_a   1.000
_cell.length_b   1.000
_cell.length_c   1.000
_cell.angle_alpha   90.00
_cell.angle_beta   90.00
_cell.angle_gamma   90.00
#
_symmetry.space_group_name_H-M   'P 1'
#
loop_
_entity.id
_entity.type
_entity.pdbx_description
1 polymer ?
#
loop_
_entity_poly.entity_id
_entity_poly.type
_entity_poly.pdbx_seq_one_letter_code
_entity_poly.pdbx_strand_id
1 'polypeptide(L)'
;MRRQSAVRPAHQIFRALIAALGIFLLATRDARAVPSVKEMDAAVDRAVAYLLSQQKEDGSWEEGPRPAKPVTSEPWVPSKYATYGGETAIVTYALLAAGQSAQNPPIKKAIDWLEHVDLHGTYAIALRAQVWNLLPDKERSKTFVFARDRDRDFVYFSRIGKGPGAGFYTYVYGADSDGLLSPTTPPVDQKGQPDNTAFDRSNSQYAVLGAWAVEQAGAEIPERYWEDEDQAWRGAQQPDGSWTYNNAVNPTMVYERNAQGDVKVRPIRADDKIPDTAPTMTCAGVATLFITQDYILRANWHDNCDGGITNPAINRGLAWIDKNIDRIMSPNQGEFHYAAYGVERIGVASGRKYIGGTDWFDRGSQILVQTQAGDGSWGATLHNTCFSILFLVRGQAPVMMNKLMYANTPQHQVDPWDERPRDVANLAKWMGKRSLEGFLNWQLVDLKYPVEEFHDAPILYISGSELLTLSDADTTKLRQFVEQGGMLLGNADCGRRAFTNGFKKLGSKLFPKYEFRVLPPTHPIFSEQYKATKWRTHPRLEGLSNGVRELMIVIPDSDIGRAWQTDSYLAHDELFQLGGNIFLYATGRENLHHKGDSYIVRPQGQPGRPIPIARLMLGDNPDPEPGGWPQLAAIMQNNFQVHLDINAVKLGTGDLAKYKIAHWTGTTKLLLNDAQRKELKAFVDNGGTLIIDSAGGSSVFATAVETELKQIFGKAADKGLAAPLPKSHALFTDPQWKVDEIRYRSFATALIGNQTNPRICGIATDAGRIGVFYSREDLSAGLVGEPVDGVLGYDQGVAAQLMRSMILYADSSAK
;
A
#
# COMPACT_ATOMS: atom_id res chain seq x y z
N MET A 1 -83.33 -4.16 6.08
CA MET A 1 -83.06 -5.61 6.30
C MET A 1 -81.78 -6.00 5.58
N ARG A 2 -80.99 -6.84 6.25
CA ARG A 2 -79.76 -7.49 5.89
C ARG A 2 -78.48 -6.67 6.08
N ARG A 3 -77.87 -7.04 7.24
CA ARG A 3 -76.47 -6.87 7.63
C ARG A 3 -75.55 -7.60 6.62
N GLN A 4 -74.47 -6.98 6.19
CA GLN A 4 -73.31 -7.68 5.71
C GLN A 4 -72.09 -7.30 6.56
N SER A 5 -71.55 -8.34 7.15
CA SER A 5 -70.44 -8.37 8.12
C SER A 5 -69.11 -7.96 7.47
N ALA A 6 -68.43 -7.02 8.12
CA ALA A 6 -67.06 -6.69 7.87
C ALA A 6 -66.15 -7.77 8.49
N VAL A 7 -65.53 -8.60 7.64
CA VAL A 7 -64.38 -9.43 8.01
C VAL A 7 -63.37 -9.27 6.93
N ARG A 8 -62.39 -8.39 7.16
CA ARG A 8 -61.02 -8.41 6.63
C ARG A 8 -60.31 -7.14 7.07
N PRO A 9 -59.34 -7.26 7.98
CA PRO A 9 -57.99 -6.83 7.60
C PRO A 9 -56.83 -7.67 8.18
N ALA A 10 -57.05 -8.82 8.84
CA ALA A 10 -55.94 -9.55 9.46
C ALA A 10 -54.98 -10.27 8.46
N HIS A 11 -55.48 -10.69 7.33
CA HIS A 11 -54.67 -11.41 6.35
C HIS A 11 -53.73 -10.52 5.48
N GLN A 12 -54.03 -9.24 5.31
CA GLN A 12 -53.17 -8.32 4.57
C GLN A 12 -52.04 -7.80 5.42
N ILE A 13 -52.24 -7.61 6.73
CA ILE A 13 -51.18 -7.21 7.67
C ILE A 13 -50.19 -8.35 7.87
N PHE A 14 -50.63 -9.60 7.93
CA PHE A 14 -49.77 -10.77 8.06
C PHE A 14 -48.94 -11.04 6.80
N ARG A 15 -49.44 -10.80 5.60
CA ARG A 15 -48.69 -10.87 4.35
C ARG A 15 -47.70 -9.73 4.17
N ALA A 16 -48.03 -8.52 4.65
CA ALA A 16 -47.09 -7.39 4.66
C ALA A 16 -45.93 -7.59 5.68
N LEU A 17 -46.23 -8.20 6.85
CA LEU A 17 -45.21 -8.55 7.85
C LEU A 17 -44.29 -9.70 7.39
N ILE A 18 -44.81 -10.71 6.69
CA ILE A 18 -43.97 -11.78 6.11
C ILE A 18 -43.16 -11.26 4.92
N ALA A 19 -43.68 -10.36 4.09
CA ALA A 19 -42.93 -9.71 3.05
C ALA A 19 -41.84 -8.76 3.59
N ALA A 20 -42.17 -8.02 4.69
CA ALA A 20 -41.16 -7.16 5.36
C ALA A 20 -40.11 -7.99 6.12
N LEU A 21 -40.45 -9.10 6.78
CA LEU A 21 -39.47 -10.04 7.35
C LEU A 21 -38.67 -10.77 6.27
N GLY A 22 -39.29 -11.13 5.14
CA GLY A 22 -38.59 -11.71 3.97
C GLY A 22 -37.62 -10.73 3.30
N ILE A 23 -37.96 -9.44 3.24
CA ILE A 23 -37.11 -8.39 2.73
C ILE A 23 -36.01 -8.06 3.75
N PHE A 24 -36.27 -8.13 5.04
CA PHE A 24 -35.25 -7.96 6.08
C PHE A 24 -34.30 -9.16 6.17
N LEU A 25 -34.77 -10.39 5.90
CA LEU A 25 -33.94 -11.60 5.81
C LEU A 25 -33.16 -11.73 4.48
N LEU A 26 -33.59 -11.00 3.42
CA LEU A 26 -32.83 -10.87 2.18
C LEU A 26 -31.87 -9.68 2.16
N ALA A 27 -31.97 -8.77 3.15
CA ALA A 27 -31.05 -7.63 3.32
C ALA A 27 -29.90 -7.90 4.30
N THR A 28 -29.92 -9.00 5.01
CA THR A 28 -28.72 -9.55 5.68
C THR A 28 -28.05 -10.59 4.78
N ARG A 29 -27.67 -10.20 3.56
CA ARG A 29 -26.46 -10.77 2.98
C ARG A 29 -25.35 -10.38 3.95
N ASP A 30 -24.83 -11.38 4.63
CA ASP A 30 -23.61 -11.28 5.42
C ASP A 30 -22.62 -10.38 4.68
N ALA A 31 -22.50 -9.12 5.10
CA ALA A 31 -21.29 -8.36 4.85
C ALA A 31 -20.21 -9.08 5.66
N ARG A 32 -19.68 -10.20 5.12
CA ARG A 32 -18.56 -10.88 5.72
C ARG A 32 -17.42 -9.89 5.76
N ALA A 33 -16.77 -9.82 6.90
CA ALA A 33 -15.64 -8.92 7.10
C ALA A 33 -14.58 -9.15 6.02
N VAL A 34 -13.89 -8.08 5.62
CA VAL A 34 -12.70 -8.16 4.76
C VAL A 34 -11.72 -9.14 5.42
N PRO A 35 -11.10 -10.07 4.66
CA PRO A 35 -10.16 -11.00 5.23
C PRO A 35 -8.99 -10.26 5.88
N SER A 36 -8.56 -10.74 7.03
CA SER A 36 -7.34 -10.25 7.66
C SER A 36 -6.10 -10.62 6.82
N VAL A 37 -5.01 -9.87 6.99
CA VAL A 37 -3.71 -10.19 6.37
C VAL A 37 -3.32 -11.64 6.66
N LYS A 38 -3.49 -12.11 7.89
CA LYS A 38 -3.20 -13.48 8.28
C LYS A 38 -4.02 -14.53 7.52
N GLU A 39 -5.28 -14.25 7.21
CA GLU A 39 -6.12 -15.16 6.41
C GLU A 39 -5.69 -15.19 4.95
N MET A 40 -5.30 -14.03 4.40
CA MET A 40 -4.76 -13.91 3.05
C MET A 40 -3.41 -14.63 2.92
N ASP A 41 -2.49 -14.42 3.86
CA ASP A 41 -1.19 -15.11 3.90
C ASP A 41 -1.38 -16.63 3.98
N ALA A 42 -2.26 -17.09 4.86
CA ALA A 42 -2.56 -18.51 4.96
C ALA A 42 -3.16 -19.10 3.67
N ALA A 43 -3.93 -18.30 2.92
CA ALA A 43 -4.44 -18.74 1.61
C ALA A 43 -3.30 -18.82 0.57
N VAL A 44 -2.40 -17.84 0.55
CA VAL A 44 -1.20 -17.84 -0.32
C VAL A 44 -0.31 -19.05 0.02
N ASP A 45 -0.03 -19.31 1.31
CA ASP A 45 0.81 -20.41 1.75
C ASP A 45 0.25 -21.79 1.29
N ARG A 46 -1.07 -21.99 1.41
CA ARG A 46 -1.72 -23.21 0.91
C ARG A 46 -1.58 -23.35 -0.61
N ALA A 47 -1.73 -22.24 -1.35
CA ALA A 47 -1.59 -22.24 -2.80
C ALA A 47 -0.15 -22.50 -3.26
N VAL A 48 0.84 -21.93 -2.56
CA VAL A 48 2.26 -22.20 -2.78
C VAL A 48 2.55 -23.69 -2.57
N ALA A 49 2.06 -24.28 -1.47
CA ALA A 49 2.21 -25.72 -1.21
C ALA A 49 1.56 -26.59 -2.29
N TYR A 50 0.35 -26.19 -2.74
CA TYR A 50 -0.33 -26.87 -3.85
C TYR A 50 0.52 -26.81 -5.13
N LEU A 51 0.95 -25.65 -5.57
CA LEU A 51 1.76 -25.51 -6.79
C LEU A 51 3.04 -26.34 -6.74
N LEU A 52 3.77 -26.29 -5.62
CA LEU A 52 4.99 -27.07 -5.44
C LEU A 52 4.72 -28.58 -5.51
N SER A 53 3.57 -29.05 -5.01
CA SER A 53 3.18 -30.48 -5.09
C SER A 53 2.90 -30.97 -6.51
N GLN A 54 2.61 -30.05 -7.45
CA GLN A 54 2.33 -30.36 -8.85
C GLN A 54 3.59 -30.35 -9.74
N GLN A 55 4.77 -29.98 -9.19
CA GLN A 55 6.01 -29.92 -9.97
C GLN A 55 6.47 -31.28 -10.40
N LYS A 56 6.90 -31.43 -11.67
CA LYS A 56 7.43 -32.66 -12.24
C LYS A 56 8.92 -32.86 -11.91
N GLU A 57 9.40 -34.06 -12.15
CA GLU A 57 10.79 -34.42 -11.91
C GLU A 57 11.79 -33.59 -12.72
N ASP A 58 11.42 -33.13 -13.92
CA ASP A 58 12.25 -32.26 -14.74
C ASP A 58 12.28 -30.79 -14.27
N GLY A 59 11.46 -30.43 -13.28
CA GLY A 59 11.33 -29.09 -12.75
C GLY A 59 10.22 -28.25 -13.39
N SER A 60 9.50 -28.80 -14.38
CA SER A 60 8.41 -28.13 -15.09
C SER A 60 7.04 -28.42 -14.47
N TRP A 61 6.01 -27.71 -14.95
CA TRP A 61 4.59 -27.97 -14.70
C TRP A 61 3.84 -28.30 -16.00
N GLU A 62 4.56 -28.52 -17.11
CA GLU A 62 3.94 -28.71 -18.43
C GLU A 62 3.18 -30.03 -18.56
N GLU A 63 2.03 -30.04 -19.22
CA GLU A 63 1.28 -31.26 -19.54
C GLU A 63 1.92 -32.07 -20.69
N GLY A 64 2.84 -32.94 -20.37
CA GLY A 64 3.47 -33.84 -21.35
C GLY A 64 4.72 -33.24 -22.02
N PRO A 65 5.29 -33.98 -23.00
CA PRO A 65 6.48 -33.56 -23.71
C PRO A 65 6.17 -32.39 -24.66
N ARG A 66 7.20 -31.65 -25.04
CA ARG A 66 7.06 -30.58 -26.03
C ARG A 66 6.37 -31.06 -27.29
N PRO A 67 5.26 -30.45 -27.71
CA PRO A 67 4.57 -30.82 -28.95
C PRO A 67 5.48 -30.53 -30.17
N ALA A 68 5.33 -31.40 -31.19
CA ALA A 68 5.98 -31.16 -32.49
C ALA A 68 5.45 -29.86 -33.11
N LYS A 69 6.30 -29.13 -33.85
CA LYS A 69 5.90 -27.94 -34.60
C LYS A 69 4.70 -28.32 -35.50
N PRO A 70 3.59 -27.54 -35.48
CA PRO A 70 2.45 -27.80 -36.36
C PRO A 70 2.88 -27.68 -37.83
N VAL A 71 2.48 -28.66 -38.63
CA VAL A 71 2.79 -28.68 -40.07
C VAL A 71 1.94 -27.67 -40.85
N THR A 72 0.86 -27.17 -40.24
CA THR A 72 -0.04 -26.16 -40.83
C THR A 72 0.08 -24.84 -40.11
N SER A 73 0.17 -23.80 -40.87
CA SER A 73 0.31 -22.40 -40.44
C SER A 73 -1.00 -21.80 -39.97
N GLU A 74 -1.50 -22.24 -38.79
CA GLU A 74 -2.53 -21.46 -38.09
C GLU A 74 -1.92 -20.85 -36.82
N PRO A 75 -1.11 -19.78 -36.96
CA PRO A 75 -0.37 -19.18 -35.84
C PRO A 75 -1.25 -18.48 -34.82
N TRP A 76 -2.55 -18.32 -35.13
CA TRP A 76 -3.55 -17.64 -34.32
C TRP A 76 -4.43 -18.58 -33.50
N VAL A 77 -4.26 -19.91 -33.65
CA VAL A 77 -5.03 -20.89 -32.86
C VAL A 77 -4.23 -21.28 -31.61
N PRO A 78 -4.82 -21.21 -30.40
CA PRO A 78 -4.18 -21.72 -29.19
C PRO A 78 -3.90 -23.22 -29.37
N SER A 79 -2.65 -23.54 -29.60
CA SER A 79 -2.19 -24.92 -29.71
C SER A 79 -1.31 -25.23 -28.49
N LYS A 80 -1.19 -26.55 -28.14
CA LYS A 80 -0.25 -26.97 -27.11
C LYS A 80 1.19 -26.53 -27.40
N TYR A 81 1.53 -26.32 -28.65
CA TYR A 81 2.84 -25.79 -29.09
C TYR A 81 2.98 -24.31 -28.72
N ALA A 82 1.94 -23.51 -28.93
CA ALA A 82 1.92 -22.08 -28.61
C ALA A 82 1.92 -21.77 -27.10
N THR A 83 1.36 -22.68 -26.30
CA THR A 83 1.24 -22.49 -24.84
C THR A 83 2.31 -23.21 -24.04
N TYR A 84 3.10 -24.11 -24.66
CA TYR A 84 4.14 -24.89 -24.00
C TYR A 84 5.18 -24.00 -23.33
N GLY A 85 5.47 -24.30 -22.07
CA GLY A 85 6.35 -23.52 -21.19
C GLY A 85 5.64 -22.39 -20.44
N GLY A 86 4.41 -22.10 -20.81
CA GLY A 86 3.62 -21.03 -20.17
C GLY A 86 3.18 -21.37 -18.75
N GLU A 87 2.82 -22.63 -18.48
CA GLU A 87 2.47 -23.05 -17.12
C GLU A 87 3.68 -23.00 -16.20
N THR A 88 4.83 -23.49 -16.63
CA THR A 88 6.08 -23.40 -15.87
C THR A 88 6.47 -21.94 -15.61
N ALA A 89 6.33 -21.08 -16.60
CA ALA A 89 6.65 -19.67 -16.48
C ALA A 89 5.73 -18.94 -15.47
N ILE A 90 4.41 -19.13 -15.58
CA ILE A 90 3.47 -18.45 -14.67
C ILE A 90 3.55 -19.00 -13.24
N VAL A 91 3.75 -20.30 -13.05
CA VAL A 91 3.91 -20.89 -11.72
C VAL A 91 5.19 -20.37 -11.07
N THR A 92 6.33 -20.40 -11.78
CA THR A 92 7.58 -19.87 -11.26
C THR A 92 7.47 -18.37 -10.93
N TYR A 93 6.80 -17.58 -11.79
CA TYR A 93 6.53 -16.17 -11.53
C TYR A 93 5.68 -15.95 -10.27
N ALA A 94 4.58 -16.71 -10.11
CA ALA A 94 3.71 -16.61 -8.94
C ALA A 94 4.42 -17.02 -7.64
N LEU A 95 5.24 -18.08 -7.68
CA LEU A 95 6.02 -18.54 -6.52
C LEU A 95 7.09 -17.51 -6.11
N LEU A 96 7.81 -16.92 -7.05
CA LEU A 96 8.76 -15.85 -6.76
C LEU A 96 8.06 -14.60 -6.22
N ALA A 97 6.91 -14.22 -6.80
CA ALA A 97 6.11 -13.11 -6.31
C ALA A 97 5.59 -13.35 -4.87
N ALA A 98 5.28 -14.61 -4.52
CA ALA A 98 4.92 -15.02 -3.17
C ALA A 98 6.12 -15.11 -2.21
N GLY A 99 7.29 -14.56 -2.58
CA GLY A 99 8.47 -14.49 -1.72
C GLY A 99 9.27 -15.79 -1.62
N GLN A 100 9.00 -16.79 -2.49
CA GLN A 100 9.83 -17.98 -2.52
C GLN A 100 11.22 -17.67 -3.09
N SER A 101 12.26 -18.09 -2.38
CA SER A 101 13.64 -17.86 -2.81
C SER A 101 13.95 -18.59 -4.12
N ALA A 102 14.63 -17.93 -5.06
CA ALA A 102 15.15 -18.56 -6.28
C ALA A 102 16.19 -19.67 -5.97
N GLN A 103 16.76 -19.69 -4.77
CA GLN A 103 17.67 -20.75 -4.31
C GLN A 103 16.94 -21.98 -3.73
N ASN A 104 15.64 -21.88 -3.47
CA ASN A 104 14.83 -23.04 -3.08
C ASN A 104 14.92 -24.12 -4.19
N PRO A 105 15.33 -25.38 -3.89
CA PRO A 105 15.63 -26.38 -4.91
C PRO A 105 14.54 -26.58 -5.99
N PRO A 106 13.23 -26.67 -5.66
CA PRO A 106 12.17 -26.71 -6.65
C PRO A 106 12.16 -25.48 -7.59
N ILE A 107 12.30 -24.26 -7.02
CA ILE A 107 12.26 -23.00 -7.79
C ILE A 107 13.50 -22.89 -8.68
N LYS A 108 14.66 -23.18 -8.12
CA LYS A 108 15.93 -23.19 -8.88
C LYS A 108 15.84 -24.13 -10.09
N LYS A 109 15.28 -25.33 -9.89
CA LYS A 109 15.12 -26.32 -10.97
C LYS A 109 14.18 -25.81 -12.07
N ALA A 110 13.12 -25.09 -11.70
CA ALA A 110 12.22 -24.45 -12.67
C ALA A 110 12.91 -23.31 -13.44
N ILE A 111 13.69 -22.48 -12.75
CA ILE A 111 14.47 -21.41 -13.39
C ILE A 111 15.49 -21.98 -14.37
N ASP A 112 16.24 -23.00 -13.94
CA ASP A 112 17.21 -23.69 -14.80
C ASP A 112 16.50 -24.31 -16.05
N TRP A 113 15.31 -24.89 -15.89
CA TRP A 113 14.51 -25.38 -17.00
C TRP A 113 14.08 -24.24 -17.95
N LEU A 114 13.57 -23.13 -17.40
CA LEU A 114 13.14 -21.94 -18.18
C LEU A 114 14.31 -21.28 -18.95
N GLU A 115 15.50 -21.26 -18.42
CA GLU A 115 16.68 -20.73 -19.13
C GLU A 115 17.02 -21.51 -20.38
N HIS A 116 16.82 -22.84 -20.37
CA HIS A 116 17.29 -23.75 -21.43
C HIS A 116 16.18 -24.15 -22.41
N VAL A 117 14.91 -24.08 -22.00
CA VAL A 117 13.80 -24.45 -22.87
C VAL A 117 13.65 -23.45 -24.02
N ASP A 118 13.46 -24.00 -25.21
CA ASP A 118 13.15 -23.22 -26.41
C ASP A 118 11.63 -23.00 -26.52
N LEU A 119 11.19 -21.75 -26.33
CA LEU A 119 9.78 -21.33 -26.34
C LEU A 119 9.46 -20.55 -27.61
N HIS A 120 8.24 -20.73 -28.11
CA HIS A 120 7.76 -20.07 -29.33
C HIS A 120 6.44 -19.33 -29.13
N GLY A 121 5.80 -19.48 -27.98
CA GLY A 121 4.51 -18.87 -27.69
C GLY A 121 4.64 -17.50 -27.02
N THR A 122 3.84 -16.55 -27.47
CA THR A 122 3.82 -15.19 -26.94
C THR A 122 3.56 -15.16 -25.43
N TYR A 123 2.56 -15.91 -24.94
CA TYR A 123 2.29 -16.02 -23.49
C TYR A 123 3.48 -16.60 -22.72
N ALA A 124 4.01 -17.73 -23.20
CA ALA A 124 5.07 -18.43 -22.50
C ALA A 124 6.34 -17.57 -22.34
N ILE A 125 6.74 -16.88 -23.41
CA ILE A 125 7.92 -16.00 -23.41
C ILE A 125 7.67 -14.77 -22.54
N ALA A 126 6.50 -14.14 -22.66
CA ALA A 126 6.16 -12.97 -21.87
C ALA A 126 6.08 -13.28 -20.36
N LEU A 127 5.54 -14.43 -19.98
CA LEU A 127 5.49 -14.88 -18.59
C LEU A 127 6.89 -15.26 -18.07
N ARG A 128 7.71 -15.89 -18.91
CA ARG A 128 9.11 -16.15 -18.57
C ARG A 128 9.89 -14.85 -18.34
N ALA A 129 9.62 -13.82 -19.11
CA ALA A 129 10.19 -12.48 -18.89
C ALA A 129 9.84 -11.91 -17.50
N GLN A 130 8.64 -12.21 -16.94
CA GLN A 130 8.29 -11.82 -15.57
C GLN A 130 9.19 -12.52 -14.54
N VAL A 131 9.55 -13.79 -14.78
CA VAL A 131 10.51 -14.49 -13.92
C VAL A 131 11.85 -13.75 -13.91
N TRP A 132 12.36 -13.34 -15.10
CA TRP A 132 13.62 -12.60 -15.22
C TRP A 132 13.61 -11.29 -14.43
N ASN A 133 12.49 -10.57 -14.42
CA ASN A 133 12.36 -9.32 -13.70
C ASN A 133 12.41 -9.49 -12.16
N LEU A 134 11.92 -10.61 -11.65
CA LEU A 134 11.90 -10.89 -10.21
C LEU A 134 13.20 -11.50 -9.68
N LEU A 135 14.11 -11.97 -10.55
CA LEU A 135 15.37 -12.54 -10.09
C LEU A 135 16.31 -11.45 -9.58
N PRO A 136 16.73 -11.51 -8.31
CA PRO A 136 17.77 -10.61 -7.77
C PRO A 136 19.08 -10.74 -8.56
N ASP A 137 19.80 -9.65 -8.74
CA ASP A 137 21.05 -9.63 -9.51
C ASP A 137 22.07 -10.67 -9.01
N LYS A 138 22.15 -10.87 -7.69
CA LYS A 138 23.03 -11.85 -7.03
C LYS A 138 22.65 -13.32 -7.28
N GLU A 139 21.44 -13.58 -7.75
CA GLU A 139 20.88 -14.92 -7.96
C GLU A 139 20.81 -15.31 -9.45
N ARG A 140 21.22 -14.38 -10.35
CA ARG A 140 21.21 -14.62 -11.79
C ARG A 140 22.36 -15.54 -12.20
N SER A 141 22.05 -16.47 -13.10
CA SER A 141 23.04 -17.40 -13.66
C SER A 141 23.95 -16.71 -14.68
N LYS A 142 25.01 -17.41 -15.11
CA LYS A 142 25.88 -16.93 -16.21
C LYS A 142 25.16 -16.90 -17.56
N THR A 143 24.15 -17.71 -17.74
CA THR A 143 23.34 -17.83 -18.97
C THR A 143 22.13 -16.89 -18.99
N PHE A 144 21.83 -16.30 -17.85
CA PHE A 144 20.68 -15.38 -17.67
C PHE A 144 20.60 -14.31 -18.77
N VAL A 145 21.69 -13.62 -19.07
CA VAL A 145 21.70 -12.54 -20.07
C VAL A 145 21.27 -13.05 -21.44
N PHE A 146 21.73 -14.23 -21.85
CA PHE A 146 21.35 -14.83 -23.14
C PHE A 146 19.86 -15.19 -23.18
N ALA A 147 19.34 -15.77 -22.09
CA ALA A 147 17.92 -16.12 -22.00
C ALA A 147 17.04 -14.87 -22.04
N ARG A 148 17.38 -13.84 -21.28
CA ARG A 148 16.69 -12.54 -21.25
C ARG A 148 16.73 -11.85 -22.62
N ASP A 149 17.89 -11.77 -23.26
CA ASP A 149 18.06 -11.06 -24.54
C ASP A 149 17.36 -11.80 -25.68
N ARG A 150 17.35 -13.13 -25.65
CA ARG A 150 16.53 -13.95 -26.57
C ARG A 150 15.04 -13.59 -26.42
N ASP A 151 14.54 -13.44 -25.20
CA ASP A 151 13.14 -13.07 -24.96
C ASP A 151 12.87 -11.63 -25.40
N ARG A 152 13.81 -10.70 -25.16
CA ARG A 152 13.73 -9.34 -25.70
C ARG A 152 13.59 -9.34 -27.21
N ASP A 153 14.45 -10.06 -27.92
CA ASP A 153 14.42 -10.15 -29.38
C ASP A 153 13.11 -10.73 -29.88
N PHE A 154 12.61 -11.78 -29.20
CA PHE A 154 11.31 -12.32 -29.54
C PHE A 154 10.20 -11.27 -29.41
N VAL A 155 10.00 -10.64 -28.24
CA VAL A 155 8.92 -9.68 -28.04
C VAL A 155 9.04 -8.45 -28.94
N TYR A 156 10.27 -8.01 -29.22
CA TYR A 156 10.50 -6.86 -30.11
C TYR A 156 10.20 -7.17 -31.57
N PHE A 157 10.65 -8.31 -32.08
CA PHE A 157 10.56 -8.65 -33.51
C PHE A 157 9.28 -9.40 -33.87
N SER A 158 8.58 -10.00 -32.90
CA SER A 158 7.33 -10.73 -33.14
C SER A 158 6.12 -9.86 -33.39
N ARG A 159 6.24 -8.55 -33.22
CA ARG A 159 5.19 -7.59 -33.44
C ARG A 159 4.82 -7.51 -34.93
N ILE A 160 3.52 -7.50 -35.24
CA ILE A 160 3.03 -7.25 -36.59
C ILE A 160 3.40 -5.81 -37.00
N GLY A 161 4.21 -5.67 -38.05
CA GLY A 161 4.77 -4.37 -38.44
C GLY A 161 3.89 -3.55 -39.38
N LYS A 162 2.89 -4.15 -40.07
CA LYS A 162 2.08 -3.47 -41.08
C LYS A 162 0.64 -4.05 -41.13
N GLY A 163 -0.29 -3.29 -41.68
CA GLY A 163 -1.67 -3.67 -41.91
C GLY A 163 -2.56 -3.52 -40.67
N PRO A 164 -3.75 -4.12 -40.65
CA PRO A 164 -4.73 -3.96 -39.58
C PRO A 164 -4.25 -4.44 -38.19
N GLY A 165 -3.30 -5.38 -38.14
CA GLY A 165 -2.74 -5.90 -36.91
C GLY A 165 -1.46 -5.19 -36.45
N ALA A 166 -1.05 -4.10 -37.13
CA ALA A 166 0.19 -3.42 -36.77
C ALA A 166 0.21 -2.99 -35.30
N GLY A 167 1.30 -3.32 -34.56
CA GLY A 167 1.45 -3.10 -33.15
C GLY A 167 0.86 -4.21 -32.27
N PHE A 168 0.25 -5.27 -32.84
CA PHE A 168 -0.31 -6.39 -32.10
C PHE A 168 0.44 -7.69 -32.35
N TYR A 169 0.09 -8.73 -31.58
CA TYR A 169 0.75 -10.03 -31.56
C TYR A 169 -0.23 -11.17 -31.76
N THR A 170 0.30 -12.31 -32.19
CA THR A 170 -0.44 -13.57 -32.31
C THR A 170 0.12 -14.63 -31.34
N TYR A 171 -0.44 -15.83 -31.32
CA TYR A 171 -0.03 -16.90 -30.41
C TYR A 171 1.38 -17.44 -30.66
N VAL A 172 1.77 -17.60 -31.92
CA VAL A 172 3.06 -18.18 -32.30
C VAL A 172 3.65 -17.35 -33.43
N TYR A 173 4.93 -17.11 -33.38
CA TYR A 173 5.65 -16.49 -34.49
C TYR A 173 6.16 -17.54 -35.46
N GLY A 174 6.10 -17.21 -36.76
CA GLY A 174 6.64 -18.03 -37.83
C GLY A 174 8.16 -18.18 -37.65
N ALA A 175 8.63 -19.42 -37.40
CA ALA A 175 10.01 -19.74 -37.62
C ALA A 175 10.25 -19.85 -39.13
N ASP A 176 11.40 -19.39 -39.61
CA ASP A 176 11.85 -19.71 -40.97
C ASP A 176 12.08 -21.22 -41.15
N SER A 177 12.47 -21.61 -42.38
CA SER A 177 12.72 -23.02 -42.73
C SER A 177 13.75 -23.70 -41.83
N ASP A 178 14.60 -22.93 -41.15
CA ASP A 178 15.72 -23.43 -40.31
C ASP A 178 15.36 -23.47 -38.81
N GLY A 179 14.09 -23.15 -38.46
CA GLY A 179 13.62 -23.11 -37.06
C GLY A 179 14.09 -21.90 -36.27
N LEU A 180 14.77 -20.97 -36.90
CA LEU A 180 15.14 -19.66 -36.31
C LEU A 180 13.95 -18.70 -36.36
N LEU A 181 13.76 -17.95 -35.29
CA LEU A 181 12.77 -16.87 -35.26
C LEU A 181 13.18 -15.80 -36.28
N SER A 182 12.43 -15.72 -37.38
CA SER A 182 12.65 -14.66 -38.36
C SER A 182 11.82 -13.44 -37.98
N PRO A 183 12.44 -12.32 -37.62
CA PRO A 183 11.74 -11.10 -37.24
C PRO A 183 10.97 -10.46 -38.41
N THR A 184 11.07 -11.01 -39.60
CA THR A 184 10.53 -10.40 -40.82
C THR A 184 9.42 -11.21 -41.49
N THR A 185 9.10 -12.41 -40.99
CA THR A 185 8.09 -13.26 -41.62
C THR A 185 6.75 -13.09 -40.87
N PRO A 186 5.80 -12.32 -41.39
CA PRO A 186 4.47 -12.23 -40.79
C PRO A 186 3.76 -13.58 -40.84
N PRO A 187 2.79 -13.83 -39.94
CA PRO A 187 1.95 -15.01 -40.06
C PRO A 187 1.33 -15.07 -41.46
N VAL A 188 1.25 -16.27 -41.98
CA VAL A 188 0.66 -16.45 -43.33
C VAL A 188 -0.73 -17.06 -43.19
N ASP A 189 -1.62 -16.65 -44.04
CA ASP A 189 -2.96 -17.20 -44.18
C ASP A 189 -2.92 -18.61 -44.80
N GLN A 190 -4.09 -19.28 -44.92
CA GLN A 190 -4.22 -20.59 -45.56
C GLN A 190 -3.71 -20.68 -47.00
N LYS A 191 -3.47 -19.54 -47.64
CA LYS A 191 -2.94 -19.44 -49.02
C LYS A 191 -1.45 -19.06 -49.04
N GLY A 192 -0.78 -19.04 -47.88
CA GLY A 192 0.64 -18.69 -47.75
C GLY A 192 0.90 -17.18 -47.92
N GLN A 193 -0.13 -16.34 -47.86
CA GLN A 193 0.02 -14.89 -47.88
C GLN A 193 0.12 -14.33 -46.46
N PRO A 194 0.89 -13.25 -46.22
CA PRO A 194 1.00 -12.63 -44.94
C PRO A 194 -0.37 -12.25 -44.35
N ASP A 195 -0.81 -12.87 -43.24
CA ASP A 195 -2.06 -12.56 -42.57
C ASP A 195 -1.85 -11.53 -41.44
N ASN A 196 -1.87 -10.26 -41.81
CA ASN A 196 -1.76 -9.14 -40.88
C ASN A 196 -3.04 -8.90 -40.05
N THR A 197 -4.06 -9.76 -40.16
CA THR A 197 -5.31 -9.70 -39.39
C THR A 197 -5.37 -10.75 -38.28
N ALA A 198 -4.43 -11.69 -38.26
CA ALA A 198 -4.35 -12.75 -37.25
C ALA A 198 -3.66 -12.25 -35.96
N PHE A 199 -4.38 -11.54 -35.14
CA PHE A 199 -3.91 -11.05 -33.85
C PHE A 199 -5.01 -11.12 -32.80
N ASP A 200 -4.63 -11.07 -31.50
CA ASP A 200 -5.55 -10.79 -30.41
C ASP A 200 -4.91 -9.91 -29.34
N ARG A 201 -5.74 -9.22 -28.57
CA ARG A 201 -5.28 -8.28 -27.56
C ARG A 201 -4.83 -8.97 -26.26
N SER A 202 -5.25 -10.21 -26.01
CA SER A 202 -4.78 -10.96 -24.87
C SER A 202 -3.28 -11.33 -25.03
N ASN A 203 -2.88 -11.86 -26.18
CA ASN A 203 -1.46 -12.07 -26.49
C ASN A 203 -0.68 -10.75 -26.48
N SER A 204 -1.24 -9.73 -27.11
CA SER A 204 -0.58 -8.44 -27.27
C SER A 204 -0.26 -7.76 -25.94
N GLN A 205 -1.19 -7.76 -24.95
CA GLN A 205 -0.90 -7.21 -23.64
C GLN A 205 0.22 -7.94 -22.93
N TYR A 206 0.29 -9.31 -23.06
CA TYR A 206 1.36 -10.08 -22.46
C TYR A 206 2.69 -9.81 -23.15
N ALA A 207 2.70 -9.65 -24.47
CA ALA A 207 3.94 -9.26 -25.18
C ALA A 207 4.48 -7.92 -24.69
N VAL A 208 3.63 -6.89 -24.56
CA VAL A 208 4.03 -5.58 -24.01
C VAL A 208 4.49 -5.70 -22.55
N LEU A 209 3.79 -6.52 -21.75
CA LEU A 209 4.20 -6.80 -20.37
C LEU A 209 5.53 -7.57 -20.32
N GLY A 210 5.78 -8.46 -21.28
CA GLY A 210 7.06 -9.14 -21.46
C GLY A 210 8.19 -8.21 -21.84
N ALA A 211 7.94 -7.30 -22.80
CA ALA A 211 8.90 -6.26 -23.20
C ALA A 211 9.28 -5.37 -21.99
N TRP A 212 8.28 -4.96 -21.21
CA TRP A 212 8.51 -4.23 -19.97
C TRP A 212 9.36 -5.04 -18.98
N ALA A 213 9.09 -6.32 -18.82
CA ALA A 213 9.79 -7.16 -17.84
C ALA A 213 11.25 -7.40 -18.21
N VAL A 214 11.57 -7.66 -19.49
CA VAL A 214 12.96 -7.83 -19.91
C VAL A 214 13.74 -6.52 -19.80
N GLU A 215 13.10 -5.38 -20.07
CA GLU A 215 13.72 -4.05 -19.87
C GLU A 215 14.00 -3.79 -18.38
N GLN A 216 13.04 -4.09 -17.51
CA GLN A 216 13.25 -4.02 -16.05
C GLN A 216 14.33 -4.99 -15.56
N ALA A 217 14.57 -6.10 -16.27
CA ALA A 217 15.66 -7.04 -16.03
C ALA A 217 17.00 -6.58 -16.63
N GLY A 218 17.05 -5.38 -17.24
CA GLY A 218 18.25 -4.74 -17.76
C GLY A 218 18.52 -4.99 -19.26
N ALA A 219 17.56 -5.46 -20.05
CA ALA A 219 17.62 -5.43 -21.50
C ALA A 219 17.22 -4.04 -22.04
N GLU A 220 17.70 -3.68 -23.21
CA GLU A 220 17.33 -2.42 -23.87
C GLU A 220 16.19 -2.66 -24.87
N ILE A 221 15.09 -1.90 -24.73
CA ILE A 221 13.98 -1.84 -25.69
C ILE A 221 13.98 -0.45 -26.33
N PRO A 222 14.06 -0.33 -27.66
CA PRO A 222 14.05 0.97 -28.33
C PRO A 222 12.80 1.79 -28.02
N GLU A 223 12.94 3.10 -27.82
CA GLU A 223 11.85 4.02 -27.49
C GLU A 223 10.69 3.93 -28.48
N ARG A 224 11.00 3.83 -29.79
CA ARG A 224 9.99 3.68 -30.83
C ARG A 224 9.04 2.49 -30.64
N TYR A 225 9.48 1.44 -29.95
CA TYR A 225 8.59 0.32 -29.61
C TYR A 225 7.41 0.78 -28.76
N TRP A 226 7.68 1.58 -27.76
CA TRP A 226 6.66 2.07 -26.83
C TRP A 226 5.70 3.05 -27.51
N GLU A 227 6.22 3.90 -28.41
CA GLU A 227 5.39 4.81 -29.20
C GLU A 227 4.46 4.06 -30.15
N ASP A 228 4.97 3.07 -30.88
CA ASP A 228 4.18 2.25 -31.80
C ASP A 228 3.10 1.45 -31.08
N GLU A 229 3.41 0.87 -29.91
CA GLU A 229 2.44 0.15 -29.06
C GLU A 229 1.38 1.09 -28.51
N ASP A 230 1.74 2.25 -27.98
CA ASP A 230 0.81 3.26 -27.51
C ASP A 230 -0.18 3.69 -28.63
N GLN A 231 0.35 3.95 -29.82
CA GLN A 231 -0.48 4.32 -30.96
C GLN A 231 -1.44 3.20 -31.36
N ALA A 232 -0.99 1.95 -31.40
CA ALA A 232 -1.82 0.80 -31.74
C ALA A 232 -2.96 0.60 -30.75
N TRP A 233 -2.66 0.61 -29.44
CA TRP A 233 -3.67 0.43 -28.41
C TRP A 233 -4.66 1.59 -28.32
N ARG A 234 -4.23 2.84 -28.50
CA ARG A 234 -5.13 4.01 -28.60
C ARG A 234 -6.03 3.93 -29.82
N GLY A 235 -5.46 3.54 -30.97
CA GLY A 235 -6.19 3.39 -32.22
C GLY A 235 -7.25 2.29 -32.17
N ALA A 236 -7.08 1.29 -31.33
CA ALA A 236 -7.99 0.15 -31.18
C ALA A 236 -9.08 0.36 -30.11
N GLN A 237 -9.06 1.46 -29.36
CA GLN A 237 -10.06 1.76 -28.35
C GLN A 237 -11.42 2.06 -28.97
N GLN A 238 -12.48 1.44 -28.43
CA GLN A 238 -13.85 1.71 -28.88
C GLN A 238 -14.32 3.10 -28.40
N PRO A 239 -15.34 3.69 -29.02
CA PRO A 239 -15.87 5.01 -28.65
C PRO A 239 -16.37 5.11 -27.21
N ASP A 240 -16.83 3.99 -26.61
CA ASP A 240 -17.26 3.91 -25.21
C ASP A 240 -16.11 3.79 -24.22
N GLY A 241 -14.86 3.70 -24.69
CA GLY A 241 -13.65 3.55 -23.89
C GLY A 241 -13.17 2.11 -23.70
N SER A 242 -13.90 1.12 -24.19
CA SER A 242 -13.56 -0.30 -24.06
C SER A 242 -12.62 -0.81 -25.16
N TRP A 243 -12.20 -2.07 -25.02
CA TRP A 243 -11.51 -2.84 -26.07
C TRP A 243 -12.21 -4.18 -26.31
N THR A 244 -12.16 -4.65 -27.54
CA THR A 244 -12.60 -5.97 -27.95
C THR A 244 -11.44 -6.96 -27.94
N TYR A 245 -11.73 -8.28 -28.08
CA TYR A 245 -10.68 -9.32 -28.09
C TYR A 245 -9.80 -9.26 -29.35
N ASN A 246 -10.38 -9.30 -30.55
CA ASN A 246 -9.64 -9.37 -31.82
C ASN A 246 -10.23 -8.58 -33.00
N ASN A 247 -11.34 -7.89 -32.82
CA ASN A 247 -12.02 -7.18 -33.92
C ASN A 247 -11.78 -5.67 -33.87
N ALA A 248 -11.79 -5.05 -35.05
CA ALA A 248 -11.70 -3.61 -35.30
C ALA A 248 -10.42 -2.93 -34.79
N VAL A 249 -9.41 -2.93 -35.62
CA VAL A 249 -8.20 -2.11 -35.41
C VAL A 249 -8.53 -0.61 -35.50
N ASN A 250 -9.61 -0.25 -36.20
CA ASN A 250 -10.12 1.12 -36.25
C ASN A 250 -11.58 1.11 -35.76
N PRO A 251 -11.96 1.82 -34.69
CA PRO A 251 -13.31 1.87 -34.16
C PRO A 251 -14.31 2.48 -35.15
N THR A 252 -13.87 3.04 -36.25
CA THR A 252 -14.71 3.56 -37.33
C THR A 252 -14.91 2.58 -38.48
N MET A 253 -14.25 1.40 -38.42
CA MET A 253 -14.26 0.42 -39.51
C MET A 253 -14.67 -0.96 -39.00
N VAL A 254 -15.44 -1.68 -39.80
CA VAL A 254 -15.80 -3.10 -39.59
C VAL A 254 -15.00 -3.96 -40.56
N TYR A 255 -14.41 -5.04 -40.06
CA TYR A 255 -13.67 -6.04 -40.83
C TYR A 255 -14.56 -7.28 -40.96
N GLU A 256 -15.11 -7.51 -42.13
CA GLU A 256 -15.96 -8.66 -42.42
C GLU A 256 -15.14 -9.71 -43.15
N ARG A 257 -15.08 -10.92 -42.62
CA ARG A 257 -14.43 -12.06 -43.30
C ARG A 257 -15.51 -12.89 -44.01
N ASN A 258 -15.40 -13.06 -45.29
CA ASN A 258 -16.30 -13.93 -46.05
C ASN A 258 -15.96 -15.44 -45.87
N ALA A 259 -16.83 -16.30 -46.33
CA ALA A 259 -16.64 -17.76 -46.25
C ALA A 259 -15.38 -18.26 -46.99
N GLN A 260 -14.81 -17.48 -47.88
CA GLN A 260 -13.59 -17.73 -48.64
C GLN A 260 -12.33 -17.22 -47.92
N GLY A 261 -12.48 -16.52 -46.76
CA GLY A 261 -11.38 -15.99 -45.99
C GLY A 261 -10.97 -14.55 -46.37
N ASP A 262 -11.62 -13.93 -47.41
CA ASP A 262 -11.26 -12.57 -47.80
C ASP A 262 -11.79 -11.55 -46.79
N VAL A 263 -11.00 -10.54 -46.46
CA VAL A 263 -11.36 -9.49 -45.53
C VAL A 263 -11.85 -8.26 -46.30
N LYS A 264 -13.09 -7.88 -46.06
CA LYS A 264 -13.68 -6.64 -46.54
C LYS A 264 -13.72 -5.62 -45.41
N VAL A 265 -13.14 -4.46 -45.66
CA VAL A 265 -13.12 -3.35 -44.71
C VAL A 265 -14.16 -2.30 -45.13
N ARG A 266 -15.03 -1.92 -44.22
CA ARG A 266 -16.00 -0.84 -44.42
C ARG A 266 -16.18 0.05 -43.19
N PRO A 267 -16.64 1.30 -43.33
CA PRO A 267 -17.03 2.14 -42.21
C PRO A 267 -18.13 1.48 -41.37
N ILE A 268 -18.03 1.67 -40.04
CA ILE A 268 -19.09 1.25 -39.11
C ILE A 268 -20.40 2.02 -39.39
N ARG A 269 -21.51 1.32 -39.33
CA ARG A 269 -22.85 1.89 -39.48
C ARG A 269 -23.55 1.88 -38.13
N ALA A 270 -24.57 2.70 -37.98
CA ALA A 270 -25.33 2.83 -36.75
C ALA A 270 -26.04 1.53 -36.30
N ASP A 271 -26.31 0.62 -37.24
CA ASP A 271 -26.94 -0.67 -37.06
C ASP A 271 -25.95 -1.84 -36.90
N ASP A 272 -24.65 -1.60 -37.03
CA ASP A 272 -23.64 -2.62 -36.77
C ASP A 272 -23.62 -2.97 -35.28
N LYS A 273 -23.70 -4.27 -34.99
CA LYS A 273 -23.42 -4.77 -33.67
C LYS A 273 -21.95 -4.50 -33.37
N ILE A 274 -21.70 -3.59 -32.42
CA ILE A 274 -20.37 -3.47 -31.80
C ILE A 274 -20.10 -4.84 -31.16
N PRO A 275 -18.98 -5.49 -31.53
CA PRO A 275 -18.62 -6.78 -30.92
C PRO A 275 -18.65 -6.67 -29.40
N ASP A 276 -19.14 -7.71 -28.72
CA ASP A 276 -19.17 -7.75 -27.24
C ASP A 276 -17.81 -7.39 -26.68
N THR A 277 -17.79 -6.28 -25.96
CA THR A 277 -16.58 -5.79 -25.31
C THR A 277 -16.20 -6.76 -24.20
N ALA A 278 -15.03 -7.37 -24.30
CA ALA A 278 -14.54 -8.25 -23.27
C ALA A 278 -14.03 -7.40 -22.08
N PRO A 279 -14.60 -7.54 -20.88
CA PRO A 279 -14.13 -6.80 -19.72
C PRO A 279 -12.62 -6.96 -19.46
N THR A 280 -12.10 -8.18 -19.66
CA THR A 280 -10.66 -8.51 -19.54
C THR A 280 -9.81 -7.74 -20.54
N MET A 281 -10.29 -7.51 -21.76
CA MET A 281 -9.55 -6.76 -22.78
C MET A 281 -9.55 -5.26 -22.52
N THR A 282 -10.56 -4.74 -21.86
CA THR A 282 -10.55 -3.34 -21.42
C THR A 282 -9.53 -3.13 -20.30
N CYS A 283 -9.46 -4.06 -19.36
CA CYS A 283 -8.39 -4.06 -18.36
C CYS A 283 -7.00 -4.17 -19.02
N ALA A 284 -6.85 -5.04 -20.03
CA ALA A 284 -5.62 -5.20 -20.79
C ALA A 284 -5.19 -3.90 -21.48
N GLY A 285 -6.12 -3.21 -22.15
CA GLY A 285 -5.85 -1.95 -22.84
C GLY A 285 -5.40 -0.84 -21.89
N VAL A 286 -6.09 -0.66 -20.77
CA VAL A 286 -5.71 0.33 -19.76
C VAL A 286 -4.35 0.00 -19.16
N ALA A 287 -4.11 -1.24 -18.75
CA ALA A 287 -2.82 -1.64 -18.16
C ALA A 287 -1.66 -1.48 -19.16
N THR A 288 -1.86 -1.80 -20.44
CA THR A 288 -0.85 -1.61 -21.48
C THR A 288 -0.52 -0.13 -21.69
N LEU A 289 -1.55 0.73 -21.76
CA LEU A 289 -1.34 2.17 -21.94
C LEU A 289 -0.65 2.81 -20.72
N PHE A 290 -0.79 2.29 -19.51
CA PHE A 290 0.02 2.73 -18.37
C PHE A 290 1.50 2.39 -18.56
N ILE A 291 1.81 1.20 -19.09
CA ILE A 291 3.20 0.81 -19.37
C ILE A 291 3.80 1.73 -20.45
N THR A 292 3.14 1.87 -21.60
CA THR A 292 3.67 2.68 -22.72
C THR A 292 3.82 4.13 -22.32
N GLN A 293 2.85 4.69 -21.57
CA GLN A 293 2.91 6.05 -21.07
C GLN A 293 4.16 6.31 -20.22
N ASP A 294 4.57 5.40 -19.35
CA ASP A 294 5.74 5.59 -18.50
C ASP A 294 7.00 5.82 -19.34
N TYR A 295 7.15 5.11 -20.45
CA TYR A 295 8.30 5.28 -21.35
C TYR A 295 8.23 6.55 -22.20
N ILE A 296 7.07 6.83 -22.77
CA ILE A 296 6.84 8.03 -23.61
C ILE A 296 7.05 9.30 -22.76
N LEU A 297 6.62 9.29 -21.52
CA LEU A 297 6.78 10.43 -20.62
C LEU A 297 8.23 10.66 -20.19
N ARG A 298 9.03 9.60 -20.06
CA ARG A 298 10.47 9.74 -19.79
C ARG A 298 11.18 10.48 -20.92
N ALA A 299 10.88 10.11 -22.16
CA ALA A 299 11.53 10.64 -23.35
C ALA A 299 11.10 12.06 -23.69
N ASN A 300 9.81 12.35 -23.55
CA ASN A 300 9.17 13.59 -23.99
C ASN A 300 8.90 14.59 -22.88
N TRP A 301 9.51 14.39 -21.68
CA TRP A 301 9.31 15.30 -20.58
C TRP A 301 10.04 16.63 -20.82
N HIS A 302 9.30 17.63 -21.27
CA HIS A 302 9.80 19.01 -21.31
C HIS A 302 9.65 19.68 -19.95
N ASP A 303 10.41 20.76 -19.74
CA ASP A 303 10.43 21.59 -18.51
C ASP A 303 9.10 22.32 -18.24
N ASN A 304 7.99 21.69 -18.55
CA ASN A 304 6.68 22.27 -18.35
C ASN A 304 6.22 22.09 -16.92
N CYS A 305 6.08 23.20 -16.20
CA CYS A 305 5.59 23.23 -14.85
C CYS A 305 4.06 23.17 -14.75
N ASP A 306 3.38 23.33 -15.88
CA ASP A 306 1.93 23.49 -15.89
C ASP A 306 1.19 22.15 -15.95
N GLY A 307 1.89 21.04 -15.72
CA GLY A 307 1.32 19.71 -15.83
C GLY A 307 0.94 19.38 -17.28
N GLY A 308 -0.15 18.75 -17.52
CA GLY A 308 -0.67 18.59 -18.88
C GLY A 308 -0.49 17.22 -19.48
N ILE A 309 -0.10 16.24 -18.65
CA ILE A 309 -0.08 14.86 -19.11
C ILE A 309 -1.45 14.27 -18.89
N THR A 310 -2.35 14.53 -19.79
CA THR A 310 -3.60 13.80 -19.85
C THR A 310 -3.47 12.64 -20.83
N ASN A 311 -3.94 11.47 -20.44
CA ASN A 311 -4.13 10.36 -21.35
C ASN A 311 -5.61 10.09 -21.55
N PRO A 312 -6.25 10.72 -22.57
CA PRO A 312 -7.69 10.56 -22.77
C PRO A 312 -8.12 9.11 -22.98
N ALA A 313 -7.26 8.25 -23.53
CA ALA A 313 -7.56 6.85 -23.74
C ALA A 313 -7.58 6.07 -22.41
N ILE A 314 -6.60 6.29 -21.54
CA ILE A 314 -6.62 5.73 -20.18
C ILE A 314 -7.86 6.21 -19.43
N ASN A 315 -8.15 7.51 -19.46
CA ASN A 315 -9.29 8.08 -18.73
C ASN A 315 -10.64 7.50 -19.21
N ARG A 316 -10.84 7.34 -20.52
CA ARG A 316 -12.06 6.69 -21.05
C ARG A 316 -12.13 5.21 -20.65
N GLY A 317 -11.00 4.48 -20.70
CA GLY A 317 -10.92 3.10 -20.28
C GLY A 317 -11.24 2.92 -18.80
N LEU A 318 -10.65 3.75 -17.92
CA LEU A 318 -10.95 3.76 -16.49
C LEU A 318 -12.43 4.09 -16.23
N ALA A 319 -12.99 5.08 -16.93
CA ALA A 319 -14.40 5.42 -16.79
C ALA A 319 -15.34 4.28 -17.22
N TRP A 320 -14.94 3.48 -18.22
CA TRP A 320 -15.68 2.28 -18.61
C TRP A 320 -15.57 1.19 -17.52
N ILE A 321 -14.38 0.96 -16.96
CA ILE A 321 -14.15 -0.01 -15.89
C ILE A 321 -14.92 0.39 -14.63
N ASP A 322 -14.93 1.68 -14.25
CA ASP A 322 -15.72 2.20 -13.12
C ASP A 322 -17.19 1.80 -13.21
N LYS A 323 -17.78 1.88 -14.41
CA LYS A 323 -19.18 1.50 -14.65
C LYS A 323 -19.43 0.00 -14.66
N ASN A 324 -18.39 -0.81 -14.91
CA ASN A 324 -18.52 -2.25 -15.13
C ASN A 324 -17.81 -3.10 -14.06
N ILE A 325 -17.30 -2.50 -12.98
CA ILE A 325 -16.49 -3.22 -11.98
C ILE A 325 -17.24 -4.42 -11.37
N ASP A 326 -18.53 -4.30 -11.13
CA ASP A 326 -19.34 -5.38 -10.60
C ASP A 326 -19.43 -6.59 -11.55
N ARG A 327 -19.48 -6.32 -12.85
CA ARG A 327 -19.42 -7.37 -13.89
C ARG A 327 -18.03 -7.99 -13.94
N ILE A 328 -16.98 -7.17 -13.94
CA ILE A 328 -15.58 -7.62 -14.02
C ILE A 328 -15.21 -8.49 -12.82
N MET A 329 -15.57 -8.04 -11.62
CA MET A 329 -15.25 -8.72 -10.35
C MET A 329 -16.35 -9.71 -9.90
N SER A 330 -17.09 -10.28 -10.84
CA SER A 330 -18.10 -11.30 -10.53
C SER A 330 -17.46 -12.71 -10.52
N PRO A 331 -17.57 -13.47 -9.42
CA PRO A 331 -17.04 -14.84 -9.35
C PRO A 331 -17.72 -15.84 -10.29
N ASN A 332 -18.90 -15.46 -10.83
CA ASN A 332 -19.65 -16.30 -11.76
C ASN A 332 -19.18 -16.15 -13.22
N GLN A 333 -18.18 -15.31 -13.48
CA GLN A 333 -17.57 -15.21 -14.81
C GLN A 333 -16.53 -16.30 -15.01
N GLY A 334 -16.52 -16.95 -16.17
CA GLY A 334 -15.61 -18.08 -16.45
C GLY A 334 -14.12 -17.75 -16.38
N GLU A 335 -13.78 -16.45 -16.45
CA GLU A 335 -12.39 -15.94 -16.42
C GLU A 335 -12.15 -14.99 -15.23
N PHE A 336 -12.82 -15.21 -14.10
CA PHE A 336 -12.74 -14.34 -12.93
C PHE A 336 -11.28 -14.09 -12.47
N HIS A 337 -10.46 -15.12 -12.33
CA HIS A 337 -9.08 -15.00 -11.83
C HIS A 337 -8.21 -14.14 -12.75
N TYR A 338 -8.38 -14.29 -14.07
CA TYR A 338 -7.71 -13.47 -15.06
C TYR A 338 -8.20 -12.01 -15.05
N ALA A 339 -9.51 -11.81 -14.92
CA ALA A 339 -10.09 -10.49 -14.79
C ALA A 339 -9.63 -9.78 -13.51
N ALA A 340 -9.61 -10.47 -12.37
CA ALA A 340 -9.11 -9.97 -11.09
C ALA A 340 -7.64 -9.53 -11.20
N TYR A 341 -6.78 -10.35 -11.79
CA TYR A 341 -5.39 -9.99 -12.07
C TYR A 341 -5.28 -8.74 -12.98
N GLY A 342 -6.18 -8.61 -13.97
CA GLY A 342 -6.24 -7.39 -14.79
C GLY A 342 -6.61 -6.14 -13.97
N VAL A 343 -7.56 -6.26 -13.04
CA VAL A 343 -7.96 -5.17 -12.13
C VAL A 343 -6.81 -4.82 -11.16
N GLU A 344 -6.12 -5.82 -10.61
CA GLU A 344 -4.93 -5.61 -9.76
C GLU A 344 -3.88 -4.77 -10.49
N ARG A 345 -3.53 -5.13 -11.71
CA ARG A 345 -2.56 -4.39 -12.53
C ARG A 345 -2.96 -2.92 -12.73
N ILE A 346 -4.25 -2.66 -12.98
CA ILE A 346 -4.77 -1.30 -13.11
C ILE A 346 -4.73 -0.56 -11.77
N GLY A 347 -5.19 -1.20 -10.71
CA GLY A 347 -5.21 -0.61 -9.36
C GLY A 347 -3.81 -0.18 -8.92
N VAL A 348 -2.83 -1.07 -9.05
CA VAL A 348 -1.42 -0.79 -8.74
C VAL A 348 -0.83 0.27 -9.67
N ALA A 349 -1.07 0.19 -10.98
CA ALA A 349 -0.53 1.15 -11.94
C ALA A 349 -1.13 2.55 -11.78
N SER A 350 -2.43 2.65 -11.54
CA SER A 350 -3.14 3.93 -11.39
C SER A 350 -3.09 4.50 -9.98
N GLY A 351 -2.71 3.70 -8.99
CA GLY A 351 -2.81 4.05 -7.58
C GLY A 351 -4.25 4.13 -7.05
N ARG A 352 -5.27 3.81 -7.83
CA ARG A 352 -6.66 3.92 -7.39
C ARG A 352 -6.97 2.85 -6.33
N LYS A 353 -7.34 3.28 -5.14
CA LYS A 353 -7.92 2.41 -4.10
C LYS A 353 -9.33 1.97 -4.49
N TYR A 354 -10.10 2.89 -5.05
CA TYR A 354 -11.47 2.66 -5.46
C TYR A 354 -11.62 2.72 -6.97
N ILE A 355 -12.31 1.72 -7.50
CA ILE A 355 -12.74 1.64 -8.89
C ILE A 355 -14.27 1.51 -8.89
N GLY A 356 -14.98 2.45 -9.50
CA GLY A 356 -16.44 2.49 -9.50
C GLY A 356 -17.06 2.56 -8.09
N GLY A 357 -16.34 3.13 -7.12
CA GLY A 357 -16.77 3.20 -5.71
C GLY A 357 -16.53 1.91 -4.91
N THR A 358 -15.94 0.88 -5.52
CA THR A 358 -15.57 -0.39 -4.87
C THR A 358 -14.09 -0.42 -4.57
N ASP A 359 -13.70 -0.72 -3.32
CA ASP A 359 -12.32 -1.13 -3.04
C ASP A 359 -12.08 -2.47 -3.74
N TRP A 360 -11.29 -2.40 -4.79
CA TRP A 360 -11.06 -3.56 -5.67
C TRP A 360 -10.29 -4.66 -4.95
N PHE A 361 -9.39 -4.29 -4.04
CA PHE A 361 -8.57 -5.27 -3.31
C PHE A 361 -9.39 -5.99 -2.24
N ASP A 362 -10.13 -5.25 -1.42
CA ASP A 362 -11.00 -5.83 -0.39
C ASP A 362 -12.02 -6.78 -1.00
N ARG A 363 -12.67 -6.38 -2.09
CA ARG A 363 -13.63 -7.23 -2.79
C ARG A 363 -12.99 -8.47 -3.38
N GLY A 364 -11.87 -8.33 -4.07
CA GLY A 364 -11.18 -9.46 -4.71
C GLY A 364 -10.61 -10.44 -3.68
N SER A 365 -9.97 -9.94 -2.63
CA SER A 365 -9.42 -10.76 -1.55
C SER A 365 -10.51 -11.54 -0.82
N GLN A 366 -11.66 -10.90 -0.55
CA GLN A 366 -12.81 -11.58 0.05
C GLN A 366 -13.30 -12.74 -0.81
N ILE A 367 -13.48 -12.54 -2.11
CA ILE A 367 -13.90 -13.60 -3.03
C ILE A 367 -12.86 -14.72 -3.07
N LEU A 368 -11.59 -14.39 -3.22
CA LEU A 368 -10.52 -15.38 -3.33
C LEU A 368 -10.38 -16.22 -2.05
N VAL A 369 -10.34 -15.61 -0.87
CA VAL A 369 -10.24 -16.36 0.40
C VAL A 369 -11.44 -17.29 0.61
N GLN A 370 -12.65 -16.85 0.19
CA GLN A 370 -13.86 -17.66 0.33
C GLN A 370 -13.98 -18.78 -0.70
N THR A 371 -13.38 -18.65 -1.87
CA THR A 371 -13.53 -19.62 -2.98
C THR A 371 -12.34 -20.55 -3.14
N GLN A 372 -11.32 -20.43 -2.28
CA GLN A 372 -10.18 -21.36 -2.31
C GLN A 372 -10.61 -22.80 -2.00
N ALA A 373 -10.18 -23.75 -2.81
CA ALA A 373 -10.42 -25.18 -2.59
C ALA A 373 -9.62 -25.71 -1.39
N GLY A 374 -10.06 -26.85 -0.86
CA GLY A 374 -9.41 -27.46 0.32
C GLY A 374 -7.98 -27.93 0.11
N ASP A 375 -7.58 -28.16 -1.15
CA ASP A 375 -6.20 -28.48 -1.54
C ASP A 375 -5.30 -27.24 -1.73
N GLY A 376 -5.86 -26.03 -1.60
CA GLY A 376 -5.15 -24.77 -1.78
C GLY A 376 -5.25 -24.18 -3.19
N SER A 377 -5.89 -24.88 -4.14
CA SER A 377 -6.06 -24.37 -5.51
C SER A 377 -7.20 -23.38 -5.67
N TRP A 378 -7.22 -22.68 -6.81
CA TRP A 378 -8.37 -21.95 -7.32
C TRP A 378 -8.70 -22.37 -8.74
N GLY A 379 -9.99 -22.61 -8.97
CA GLY A 379 -10.48 -23.01 -10.27
C GLY A 379 -9.95 -24.37 -10.73
N ALA A 380 -10.03 -24.64 -12.04
CA ALA A 380 -9.70 -25.94 -12.63
C ALA A 380 -8.26 -26.03 -13.18
N THR A 381 -7.50 -24.93 -13.18
CA THR A 381 -6.19 -24.86 -13.85
C THR A 381 -5.14 -24.21 -12.96
N LEU A 382 -3.86 -24.57 -13.18
CA LEU A 382 -2.74 -23.98 -12.42
C LEU A 382 -2.67 -22.47 -12.56
N HIS A 383 -2.93 -21.93 -13.76
CA HIS A 383 -2.86 -20.47 -13.99
C HIS A 383 -3.92 -19.69 -13.20
N ASN A 384 -5.10 -20.29 -12.91
CA ASN A 384 -6.08 -19.62 -12.03
C ASN A 384 -5.53 -19.43 -10.61
N THR A 385 -4.85 -20.46 -10.09
CA THR A 385 -4.17 -20.38 -8.80
C THR A 385 -3.05 -19.33 -8.82
N CYS A 386 -2.27 -19.28 -9.90
CA CYS A 386 -1.21 -18.29 -10.08
C CYS A 386 -1.74 -16.86 -10.12
N PHE A 387 -2.81 -16.59 -10.89
CA PHE A 387 -3.43 -15.26 -10.93
C PHE A 387 -3.99 -14.84 -9.57
N SER A 388 -4.54 -15.79 -8.81
CA SER A 388 -5.05 -15.52 -7.46
C SER A 388 -3.92 -15.16 -6.49
N ILE A 389 -2.80 -15.88 -6.54
CA ILE A 389 -1.59 -15.54 -5.75
C ILE A 389 -1.10 -14.15 -6.13
N LEU A 390 -0.95 -13.84 -7.43
CA LEU A 390 -0.47 -12.55 -7.89
C LEU A 390 -1.37 -11.41 -7.43
N PHE A 391 -2.70 -11.58 -7.52
CA PHE A 391 -3.66 -10.60 -7.01
C PHE A 391 -3.48 -10.33 -5.52
N LEU A 392 -3.42 -11.40 -4.71
CA LEU A 392 -3.31 -11.27 -3.25
C LEU A 392 -1.98 -10.64 -2.86
N VAL A 393 -0.86 -11.19 -3.33
CA VAL A 393 0.48 -10.76 -2.91
C VAL A 393 0.80 -9.33 -3.34
N ARG A 394 0.46 -8.95 -4.58
CA ARG A 394 0.75 -7.61 -5.08
C ARG A 394 -0.24 -6.58 -4.57
N GLY A 395 -1.51 -6.96 -4.44
CA GLY A 395 -2.55 -6.07 -3.93
C GLY A 395 -2.39 -5.73 -2.45
N GLN A 396 -1.92 -6.69 -1.62
CA GLN A 396 -1.65 -6.46 -0.20
C GLN A 396 -0.28 -5.85 0.10
N ALA A 397 0.59 -5.65 -0.91
CA ALA A 397 1.91 -5.07 -0.67
C ALA A 397 1.82 -3.73 0.07
N PRO A 398 2.78 -3.42 0.95
CA PRO A 398 2.78 -2.18 1.72
C PRO A 398 2.64 -0.94 0.84
N VAL A 399 1.93 0.06 1.32
CA VAL A 399 1.72 1.32 0.62
C VAL A 399 2.72 2.35 1.14
N MET A 400 3.60 2.82 0.26
CA MET A 400 4.63 3.80 0.61
C MET A 400 4.05 5.16 0.98
N MET A 401 3.21 5.67 0.12
CA MET A 401 2.57 6.98 0.27
C MET A 401 1.17 6.98 -0.34
N ASN A 402 0.26 7.66 0.32
CA ASN A 402 -0.99 8.09 -0.27
C ASN A 402 -0.79 9.47 -0.90
N LYS A 403 -1.08 9.61 -2.20
CA LYS A 403 -1.10 10.92 -2.88
C LYS A 403 -2.50 11.50 -2.79
N LEU A 404 -2.60 12.71 -2.24
CA LEU A 404 -3.87 13.37 -2.00
C LEU A 404 -4.43 13.98 -3.28
N MET A 405 -5.63 13.57 -3.66
CA MET A 405 -6.46 14.26 -4.64
C MET A 405 -7.20 15.41 -3.95
N TYR A 406 -6.94 16.64 -4.34
CA TYR A 406 -7.60 17.82 -3.79
C TYR A 406 -8.07 18.77 -4.91
N ALA A 407 -9.16 19.49 -4.64
CA ALA A 407 -9.79 20.54 -5.45
C ALA A 407 -9.74 20.39 -6.97
N ASN A 408 -10.80 19.87 -7.54
CA ASN A 408 -11.13 20.09 -8.95
C ASN A 408 -11.55 21.55 -9.13
N THR A 409 -10.66 22.39 -9.64
CA THR A 409 -11.04 23.72 -10.11
C THR A 409 -11.49 23.59 -11.57
N PRO A 410 -12.74 23.99 -11.92
CA PRO A 410 -13.27 23.89 -13.28
C PRO A 410 -12.47 24.67 -14.34
N GLN A 411 -11.45 25.39 -13.92
CA GLN A 411 -10.66 26.31 -14.76
C GLN A 411 -9.37 25.67 -15.29
N HIS A 412 -8.94 24.50 -14.77
CA HIS A 412 -7.72 23.84 -15.18
C HIS A 412 -7.99 22.56 -15.98
N GLN A 413 -7.20 22.34 -17.03
CA GLN A 413 -7.25 21.09 -17.83
C GLN A 413 -6.72 19.89 -17.05
N VAL A 414 -5.85 20.14 -16.05
CA VAL A 414 -5.27 19.15 -15.14
C VAL A 414 -5.47 19.64 -13.71
N ASP A 415 -5.86 18.76 -12.83
CA ASP A 415 -5.98 19.07 -11.41
C ASP A 415 -4.60 19.41 -10.82
N PRO A 416 -4.49 20.45 -9.96
CA PRO A 416 -3.20 20.88 -9.39
C PRO A 416 -2.41 19.77 -8.67
N TRP A 417 -3.09 18.77 -8.11
CA TRP A 417 -2.46 17.64 -7.45
C TRP A 417 -1.84 16.63 -8.44
N ASP A 418 -2.26 16.65 -9.72
CA ASP A 418 -1.89 15.66 -10.75
C ASP A 418 -0.89 16.21 -11.78
N GLU A 419 -0.19 17.29 -11.46
CA GLU A 419 0.88 17.81 -12.32
C GLU A 419 2.01 16.81 -12.52
N ARG A 420 2.16 15.85 -11.61
CA ARG A 420 3.16 14.79 -11.62
C ARG A 420 2.51 13.41 -11.40
N PRO A 421 1.74 12.88 -12.37
CA PRO A 421 0.89 11.69 -12.16
C PRO A 421 1.66 10.41 -11.82
N ARG A 422 2.95 10.31 -12.13
CA ARG A 422 3.76 9.10 -11.92
C ARG A 422 4.86 9.26 -10.86
N ASP A 423 4.92 10.39 -10.17
CA ASP A 423 5.97 10.69 -9.20
C ASP A 423 6.09 9.63 -8.10
N VAL A 424 5.03 9.43 -7.32
CA VAL A 424 5.01 8.45 -6.22
C VAL A 424 5.09 7.01 -6.74
N ALA A 425 4.48 6.72 -7.91
CA ALA A 425 4.54 5.40 -8.52
C ALA A 425 5.98 4.98 -8.85
N ASN A 426 6.76 5.88 -9.46
CA ASN A 426 8.14 5.61 -9.81
C ASN A 426 9.06 5.55 -8.58
N LEU A 427 8.81 6.40 -7.58
CA LEU A 427 9.53 6.32 -6.32
C LEU A 427 9.28 4.99 -5.60
N ALA A 428 8.02 4.55 -5.50
CA ALA A 428 7.66 3.28 -4.86
C ALA A 428 8.30 2.09 -5.61
N LYS A 429 8.25 2.08 -6.93
CA LYS A 429 8.92 1.09 -7.77
C LYS A 429 10.44 1.05 -7.52
N TRP A 430 11.09 2.22 -7.52
CA TRP A 430 12.53 2.34 -7.25
C TRP A 430 12.88 1.83 -5.85
N MET A 431 12.14 2.25 -4.83
CA MET A 431 12.37 1.85 -3.45
C MET A 431 12.16 0.34 -3.25
N GLY A 432 11.07 -0.22 -3.77
CA GLY A 432 10.78 -1.65 -3.71
C GLY A 432 11.89 -2.49 -4.35
N LYS A 433 12.34 -2.12 -5.55
CA LYS A 433 13.34 -2.89 -6.30
C LYS A 433 14.76 -2.75 -5.74
N ARG A 434 15.17 -1.55 -5.30
CA ARG A 434 16.57 -1.25 -4.96
C ARG A 434 16.89 -1.22 -3.48
N SER A 435 15.90 -1.07 -2.64
CA SER A 435 16.08 -0.92 -1.20
C SER A 435 15.47 -2.07 -0.40
N LEU A 436 14.25 -2.49 -0.75
CA LEU A 436 13.50 -3.47 0.04
C LEU A 436 13.54 -4.88 -0.57
N GLU A 437 14.00 -5.03 -1.81
CA GLU A 437 13.96 -6.29 -2.57
C GLU A 437 12.54 -6.92 -2.57
N GLY A 438 11.48 -6.09 -2.65
CA GLY A 438 10.09 -6.51 -2.56
C GLY A 438 9.11 -5.58 -3.26
N PHE A 439 7.82 -5.91 -3.22
CA PHE A 439 6.77 -5.04 -3.74
C PHE A 439 6.46 -3.91 -2.79
N LEU A 440 6.28 -2.73 -3.33
CA LEU A 440 5.86 -1.54 -2.61
C LEU A 440 4.85 -0.78 -3.49
N ASN A 441 3.67 -0.54 -2.95
CA ASN A 441 2.57 0.13 -3.63
C ASN A 441 2.51 1.63 -3.30
N TRP A 442 1.66 2.33 -3.99
CA TRP A 442 1.23 3.69 -3.75
C TRP A 442 -0.26 3.80 -3.97
N GLN A 443 -0.91 4.84 -3.43
CA GLN A 443 -2.35 5.03 -3.63
C GLN A 443 -2.70 6.49 -3.86
N LEU A 444 -3.83 6.71 -4.57
CA LEU A 444 -4.55 7.96 -4.63
C LEU A 444 -5.66 7.94 -3.58
N VAL A 445 -5.75 8.98 -2.77
CA VAL A 445 -6.81 9.13 -1.77
C VAL A 445 -7.52 10.46 -1.93
N ASP A 446 -8.83 10.45 -1.64
CA ASP A 446 -9.72 11.61 -1.73
C ASP A 446 -10.27 11.93 -0.33
N LEU A 447 -10.29 13.20 0.05
CA LEU A 447 -10.80 13.66 1.34
C LEU A 447 -12.29 13.36 1.61
N LYS A 448 -13.03 12.88 0.60
CA LYS A 448 -14.40 12.39 0.82
C LYS A 448 -14.48 11.10 1.64
N TYR A 449 -13.42 10.28 1.64
CA TYR A 449 -13.38 9.03 2.40
C TYR A 449 -13.09 9.27 3.89
N PRO A 450 -13.39 8.29 4.77
CA PRO A 450 -13.03 8.34 6.19
C PRO A 450 -11.53 8.45 6.40
N VAL A 451 -11.10 9.07 7.50
CA VAL A 451 -9.67 9.28 7.80
C VAL A 451 -8.89 7.98 7.99
N GLU A 452 -9.57 6.95 8.48
CA GLU A 452 -9.00 5.61 8.68
C GLU A 452 -8.45 5.00 7.39
N GLU A 453 -9.04 5.35 6.26
CA GLU A 453 -8.63 4.90 4.94
C GLU A 453 -7.27 5.50 4.50
N PHE A 454 -6.87 6.60 5.14
CA PHE A 454 -5.58 7.24 4.84
C PHE A 454 -4.43 6.52 5.52
N HIS A 455 -4.72 5.69 6.54
CA HIS A 455 -3.72 4.92 7.29
C HIS A 455 -3.25 3.63 6.59
N ASP A 456 -3.64 3.39 5.34
CA ASP A 456 -2.98 2.40 4.50
C ASP A 456 -1.50 2.76 4.23
N ALA A 457 -1.14 4.03 4.38
CA ALA A 457 0.23 4.52 4.24
C ALA A 457 0.60 5.48 5.38
N PRO A 458 1.87 5.49 5.82
CA PRO A 458 2.35 6.38 6.88
C PRO A 458 2.42 7.85 6.43
N ILE A 459 2.49 8.09 5.12
CA ILE A 459 2.69 9.41 4.52
C ILE A 459 1.51 9.76 3.62
N LEU A 460 0.93 10.95 3.84
CA LEU A 460 0.03 11.59 2.90
C LEU A 460 0.81 12.67 2.13
N TYR A 461 1.06 12.39 0.86
CA TYR A 461 1.81 13.26 -0.04
C TYR A 461 0.88 14.25 -0.75
N ILE A 462 1.24 15.53 -0.70
CA ILE A 462 0.50 16.64 -1.30
C ILE A 462 1.48 17.41 -2.19
N SER A 463 1.24 17.43 -3.50
CA SER A 463 2.07 18.17 -4.45
C SER A 463 1.25 19.16 -5.25
N GLY A 464 1.91 20.16 -5.82
CA GLY A 464 1.28 21.11 -6.71
C GLY A 464 2.08 22.41 -6.86
N SER A 465 1.63 23.25 -7.78
CA SER A 465 2.27 24.56 -8.08
C SER A 465 1.48 25.77 -7.56
N GLU A 466 0.23 25.58 -7.18
CA GLU A 466 -0.70 26.65 -6.80
C GLU A 466 -0.93 26.75 -5.29
N LEU A 467 -1.67 27.78 -4.89
CA LEU A 467 -2.05 27.97 -3.48
C LEU A 467 -3.00 26.84 -3.05
N LEU A 468 -2.53 26.01 -2.12
CA LEU A 468 -3.34 24.97 -1.52
C LEU A 468 -4.48 25.57 -0.68
N THR A 469 -5.71 25.28 -1.06
CA THR A 469 -6.92 25.74 -0.35
C THR A 469 -7.82 24.54 -0.05
N LEU A 470 -8.09 24.32 1.24
CA LEU A 470 -8.91 23.21 1.72
C LEU A 470 -10.05 23.73 2.60
N SER A 471 -11.16 23.01 2.61
CA SER A 471 -12.29 23.32 3.50
C SER A 471 -11.93 23.06 4.98
N ASP A 472 -12.74 23.58 5.91
CA ASP A 472 -12.55 23.31 7.34
C ASP A 472 -12.77 21.85 7.68
N ALA A 473 -13.70 21.17 7.01
CA ALA A 473 -13.92 19.75 7.18
C ALA A 473 -12.71 18.93 6.74
N ASP A 474 -12.13 19.25 5.56
CA ASP A 474 -10.92 18.59 5.04
C ASP A 474 -9.72 18.84 5.94
N THR A 475 -9.57 20.10 6.41
CA THR A 475 -8.53 20.47 7.37
C THR A 475 -8.65 19.65 8.67
N THR A 476 -9.86 19.40 9.15
CA THR A 476 -10.11 18.57 10.34
C THR A 476 -9.68 17.12 10.12
N LYS A 477 -10.00 16.52 8.95
CA LYS A 477 -9.54 15.17 8.61
C LYS A 477 -8.02 15.06 8.52
N LEU A 478 -7.35 16.05 7.92
CA LEU A 478 -5.89 16.06 7.86
C LEU A 478 -5.26 16.15 9.25
N ARG A 479 -5.82 16.98 10.15
CA ARG A 479 -5.38 17.04 11.55
C ARG A 479 -5.53 15.66 12.21
N GLN A 480 -6.69 15.05 12.08
CA GLN A 480 -7.00 13.75 12.66
C GLN A 480 -6.02 12.68 12.15
N PHE A 481 -5.74 12.62 10.84
CA PHE A 481 -4.74 11.72 10.26
C PHE A 481 -3.36 11.89 10.92
N VAL A 482 -2.90 13.13 11.08
CA VAL A 482 -1.60 13.41 11.70
C VAL A 482 -1.61 13.07 13.20
N GLU A 483 -2.66 13.45 13.94
CA GLU A 483 -2.80 13.11 15.37
C GLU A 483 -2.87 11.60 15.62
N GLN A 484 -3.35 10.84 14.66
CA GLN A 484 -3.35 9.38 14.67
C GLN A 484 -2.03 8.74 14.20
N GLY A 485 -0.98 9.51 13.98
CA GLY A 485 0.36 9.00 13.66
C GLY A 485 0.87 9.32 12.27
N GLY A 486 0.01 9.64 11.32
CA GLY A 486 0.40 9.96 9.95
C GLY A 486 1.27 11.22 9.83
N MET A 487 1.97 11.36 8.70
CA MET A 487 2.81 12.51 8.35
C MET A 487 2.36 13.14 7.03
N LEU A 488 2.31 14.47 6.95
CA LEU A 488 2.06 15.18 5.68
C LEU A 488 3.39 15.55 5.02
N LEU A 489 3.55 15.15 3.75
CA LEU A 489 4.71 15.51 2.93
C LEU A 489 4.27 16.44 1.79
N GLY A 490 4.77 17.65 1.75
CA GLY A 490 4.50 18.64 0.69
C GLY A 490 5.64 18.73 -0.31
N ASN A 491 5.36 18.71 -1.61
CA ASN A 491 6.32 19.07 -2.66
C ASN A 491 5.80 20.25 -3.47
N ALA A 492 6.60 21.33 -3.52
CA ALA A 492 6.27 22.46 -4.36
C ALA A 492 6.70 22.17 -5.80
N ASP A 493 5.78 21.82 -6.66
CA ASP A 493 6.07 21.56 -8.07
C ASP A 493 6.68 22.82 -8.70
N CYS A 494 7.78 22.62 -9.42
CA CYS A 494 8.64 23.72 -9.95
C CYS A 494 9.12 24.74 -8.90
N GLY A 495 9.19 24.39 -7.64
CA GLY A 495 9.57 25.29 -6.57
C GLY A 495 8.63 26.48 -6.38
N ARG A 496 7.35 26.32 -6.73
CA ARG A 496 6.35 27.40 -6.69
C ARG A 496 6.05 27.84 -5.26
N ARG A 497 6.40 29.07 -4.93
CA ARG A 497 6.17 29.68 -3.60
C ARG A 497 4.71 29.71 -3.18
N ALA A 498 3.77 29.77 -4.14
CA ALA A 498 2.35 29.76 -3.85
C ALA A 498 1.94 28.51 -3.10
N PHE A 499 2.36 27.34 -3.57
CA PHE A 499 2.12 26.07 -2.89
C PHE A 499 2.81 26.01 -1.52
N THR A 500 4.10 26.35 -1.44
CA THR A 500 4.85 26.36 -0.16
C THR A 500 4.16 27.22 0.89
N ASN A 501 3.73 28.44 0.52
CA ASN A 501 3.03 29.33 1.43
C ASN A 501 1.67 28.77 1.86
N GLY A 502 0.93 28.16 0.94
CA GLY A 502 -0.34 27.50 1.22
C GLY A 502 -0.18 26.33 2.19
N PHE A 503 0.83 25.48 1.95
CA PHE A 503 1.14 24.32 2.80
C PHE A 503 1.58 24.75 4.21
N LYS A 504 2.42 25.78 4.32
CA LYS A 504 2.83 26.33 5.63
C LYS A 504 1.66 26.98 6.37
N LYS A 505 0.77 27.69 5.66
CA LYS A 505 -0.46 28.23 6.24
C LYS A 505 -1.39 27.12 6.72
N LEU A 506 -1.49 26.01 5.98
CA LEU A 506 -2.21 24.83 6.43
C LEU A 506 -1.61 24.31 7.74
N GLY A 507 -0.29 24.15 7.84
CA GLY A 507 0.38 23.73 9.07
C GLY A 507 0.07 24.63 10.28
N SER A 508 0.11 25.95 10.11
CA SER A 508 -0.28 26.89 11.17
C SER A 508 -1.74 26.76 11.58
N LYS A 509 -2.64 26.38 10.65
CA LYS A 509 -4.05 26.11 10.95
C LYS A 509 -4.26 24.78 11.66
N LEU A 510 -3.52 23.74 11.26
CA LEU A 510 -3.58 22.40 11.86
C LEU A 510 -2.98 22.41 13.28
N PHE A 511 -1.81 22.99 13.43
CA PHE A 511 -0.97 22.92 14.63
C PHE A 511 -0.45 24.30 15.02
N PRO A 512 -1.30 25.19 15.54
CA PRO A 512 -0.95 26.60 15.80
C PRO A 512 0.12 26.81 16.89
N LYS A 513 0.47 25.76 17.63
CA LYS A 513 1.53 25.78 18.65
C LYS A 513 2.93 25.56 18.08
N TYR A 514 3.04 25.07 16.83
CA TYR A 514 4.31 24.65 16.23
C TYR A 514 4.59 25.47 14.98
N GLU A 515 5.88 25.63 14.66
CA GLU A 515 6.34 26.43 13.53
C GLU A 515 7.24 25.60 12.60
N PHE A 516 7.18 25.90 11.30
CA PHE A 516 8.11 25.32 10.33
C PHE A 516 9.51 25.86 10.54
N ARG A 517 10.49 24.95 10.51
CA ARG A 517 11.91 25.26 10.57
C ARG A 517 12.66 24.48 9.52
N VAL A 518 13.79 24.99 9.06
CA VAL A 518 14.71 24.24 8.20
C VAL A 518 15.24 23.04 8.98
N LEU A 519 15.16 21.85 8.40
CA LEU A 519 15.73 20.65 9.02
C LEU A 519 17.26 20.73 9.00
N PRO A 520 17.94 20.53 10.13
CA PRO A 520 19.39 20.58 10.19
C PRO A 520 19.98 19.35 9.47
N PRO A 521 21.22 19.41 8.94
CA PRO A 521 21.89 18.28 8.29
C PRO A 521 22.05 17.03 9.19
N THR A 522 21.92 17.20 10.50
CA THR A 522 21.98 16.13 11.51
C THR A 522 20.64 15.45 11.74
N HIS A 523 19.55 15.91 11.06
CA HIS A 523 18.25 15.28 11.19
C HIS A 523 18.30 13.82 10.65
N PRO A 524 17.65 12.82 11.30
CA PRO A 524 17.66 11.43 10.90
C PRO A 524 17.38 11.20 9.41
N ILE A 525 16.41 11.91 8.82
CA ILE A 525 16.07 11.82 7.39
C ILE A 525 17.29 11.90 6.46
N PHE A 526 18.35 12.65 6.83
CA PHE A 526 19.54 12.78 5.99
C PHE A 526 20.55 11.64 6.17
N SER A 527 20.26 10.65 6.98
CA SER A 527 21.17 9.54 7.26
C SER A 527 20.48 8.18 7.51
N GLU A 528 19.20 8.06 7.21
CA GLU A 528 18.45 6.82 7.37
C GLU A 528 19.20 5.63 6.72
N GLN A 529 18.92 5.30 5.52
CA GLN A 529 19.63 4.29 4.74
C GLN A 529 20.72 4.92 3.88
N TYR A 530 20.44 6.08 3.33
CA TYR A 530 21.30 6.81 2.43
C TYR A 530 21.86 8.06 3.11
N LYS A 531 23.18 8.21 3.08
CA LYS A 531 23.84 9.33 3.78
C LYS A 531 23.91 10.56 2.87
N ALA A 532 23.26 11.64 3.25
CA ALA A 532 23.24 12.90 2.52
C ALA A 532 24.64 13.48 2.25
N THR A 533 25.63 13.16 3.09
CA THR A 533 27.02 13.57 2.89
C THR A 533 27.63 13.05 1.57
N LYS A 534 27.01 12.06 0.92
CA LYS A 534 27.43 11.51 -0.36
C LYS A 534 26.64 12.07 -1.56
N TRP A 535 25.63 12.89 -1.33
CA TRP A 535 24.78 13.45 -2.36
C TRP A 535 25.45 14.64 -3.06
N ARG A 536 25.17 14.79 -4.34
CA ARG A 536 25.61 15.95 -5.13
C ARG A 536 24.70 17.16 -4.88
N THR A 537 23.42 16.92 -4.75
CA THR A 537 22.40 17.94 -4.48
C THR A 537 21.82 17.72 -3.09
N HIS A 538 21.64 18.80 -2.33
CA HIS A 538 21.08 18.77 -1.00
C HIS A 538 19.76 19.53 -0.97
N PRO A 539 18.63 18.88 -1.25
CA PRO A 539 17.33 19.54 -1.19
C PRO A 539 17.06 20.11 0.21
N ARG A 540 16.55 21.33 0.24
CA ARG A 540 16.11 21.96 1.47
C ARG A 540 14.79 21.35 1.91
N LEU A 541 14.72 20.97 3.16
CA LEU A 541 13.50 20.49 3.82
C LEU A 541 13.14 21.46 4.94
N GLU A 542 11.85 21.78 5.05
CA GLU A 542 11.31 22.48 6.19
C GLU A 542 10.29 21.59 6.89
N GLY A 543 10.47 21.39 8.20
CA GLY A 543 9.63 20.52 9.01
C GLY A 543 8.88 21.26 10.09
N LEU A 544 7.70 20.79 10.43
CA LEU A 544 6.89 21.23 11.57
C LEU A 544 6.78 20.07 12.54
N SER A 545 7.40 20.20 13.72
CA SER A 545 7.51 19.14 14.72
C SER A 545 6.72 19.47 15.98
N ASN A 546 6.18 18.43 16.60
CA ASN A 546 5.59 18.51 17.95
C ASN A 546 6.62 18.28 19.08
N GLY A 547 7.91 18.21 18.73
CA GLY A 547 8.99 17.89 19.69
C GLY A 547 9.24 16.41 19.88
N VAL A 548 8.42 15.54 19.29
CA VAL A 548 8.59 14.08 19.24
C VAL A 548 8.97 13.63 17.82
N ARG A 549 8.22 14.08 16.82
CA ARG A 549 8.38 13.74 15.41
C ARG A 549 8.03 14.91 14.49
N GLU A 550 8.38 14.81 13.22
CA GLU A 550 7.88 15.71 12.20
C GLU A 550 6.42 15.34 11.86
N LEU A 551 5.51 16.29 12.09
CA LEU A 551 4.09 16.19 11.72
C LEU A 551 3.88 16.50 10.25
N MET A 552 4.65 17.48 9.75
CA MET A 552 4.59 17.94 8.37
C MET A 552 6.01 18.27 7.88
N ILE A 553 6.28 17.92 6.63
CA ILE A 553 7.53 18.28 5.94
C ILE A 553 7.15 18.90 4.60
N VAL A 554 7.82 19.98 4.21
CA VAL A 554 7.69 20.58 2.88
C VAL A 554 9.05 20.69 2.19
N ILE A 555 9.04 20.41 0.88
CA ILE A 555 10.16 20.60 -0.04
C ILE A 555 9.84 21.81 -0.88
N PRO A 556 10.41 23.00 -0.53
CA PRO A 556 9.89 24.27 -1.03
C PRO A 556 10.41 24.68 -2.41
N ASP A 557 11.58 24.18 -2.82
CA ASP A 557 12.33 24.75 -3.96
C ASP A 557 13.09 23.76 -4.83
N SER A 558 13.06 22.45 -4.52
CA SER A 558 13.86 21.43 -5.24
C SER A 558 13.06 20.56 -6.19
N ASP A 559 11.72 20.66 -6.20
CA ASP A 559 10.82 19.84 -7.05
C ASP A 559 11.30 18.40 -7.27
N ILE A 560 11.43 17.65 -6.17
CA ILE A 560 11.88 16.25 -6.26
C ILE A 560 10.87 15.37 -7.02
N GLY A 561 9.58 15.74 -6.99
CA GLY A 561 8.52 15.07 -7.72
C GLY A 561 8.78 15.03 -9.22
N ARG A 562 9.49 16.02 -9.77
CA ARG A 562 9.90 16.02 -11.18
C ARG A 562 10.89 14.89 -11.50
N ALA A 563 11.91 14.68 -10.68
CA ALA A 563 12.85 13.57 -10.87
C ALA A 563 12.14 12.22 -10.75
N TRP A 564 11.23 12.09 -9.79
CA TRP A 564 10.42 10.87 -9.63
C TRP A 564 9.50 10.65 -10.83
N GLN A 565 8.81 11.69 -11.32
CA GLN A 565 7.93 11.63 -12.49
C GLN A 565 8.64 11.10 -13.72
N THR A 566 9.88 11.52 -13.96
CA THR A 566 10.68 11.13 -15.12
C THR A 566 11.49 9.85 -14.90
N ASP A 567 11.37 9.20 -13.75
CA ASP A 567 12.15 8.00 -13.35
C ASP A 567 13.66 8.18 -13.57
N SER A 568 14.14 9.42 -13.35
CA SER A 568 15.51 9.84 -13.69
C SER A 568 16.54 9.50 -12.60
N TYR A 569 16.37 8.38 -11.91
CA TYR A 569 17.24 7.95 -10.81
C TYR A 569 18.71 7.78 -11.21
N LEU A 570 19.02 7.47 -12.47
CA LEU A 570 20.42 7.36 -12.93
C LEU A 570 21.16 8.70 -12.89
N ALA A 571 20.44 9.81 -13.12
CA ALA A 571 21.01 11.15 -13.11
C ALA A 571 20.86 11.86 -11.75
N HIS A 572 19.82 11.52 -10.99
CA HIS A 572 19.37 12.18 -9.76
C HIS A 572 19.04 11.17 -8.65
N ASP A 573 19.94 10.19 -8.44
CA ASP A 573 19.75 9.12 -7.46
C ASP A 573 19.50 9.65 -6.05
N GLU A 574 20.17 10.76 -5.69
CA GLU A 574 20.00 11.40 -4.38
C GLU A 574 18.56 11.90 -4.10
N LEU A 575 17.77 12.23 -5.13
CA LEU A 575 16.39 12.66 -4.95
C LEU A 575 15.47 11.47 -4.66
N PHE A 576 15.77 10.30 -5.24
CA PHE A 576 15.09 9.05 -4.91
C PHE A 576 15.53 8.55 -3.52
N GLN A 577 16.82 8.61 -3.22
CA GLN A 577 17.36 8.28 -1.90
C GLN A 577 16.72 9.13 -0.80
N LEU A 578 16.49 10.43 -1.04
CA LEU A 578 15.79 11.30 -0.10
C LEU A 578 14.35 10.84 0.11
N GLY A 579 13.60 10.52 -0.95
CA GLY A 579 12.25 9.96 -0.83
C GLY A 579 12.22 8.66 -0.04
N GLY A 580 13.18 7.77 -0.28
CA GLY A 580 13.36 6.53 0.48
C GLY A 580 13.68 6.79 1.95
N ASN A 581 14.57 7.74 2.24
CA ASN A 581 14.90 8.12 3.62
C ASN A 581 13.70 8.74 4.35
N ILE A 582 12.88 9.57 3.70
CA ILE A 582 11.65 10.12 4.29
C ILE A 582 10.68 8.99 4.66
N PHE A 583 10.53 8.01 3.78
CA PHE A 583 9.69 6.84 4.05
C PHE A 583 10.23 6.01 5.22
N LEU A 584 11.52 5.71 5.25
CA LEU A 584 12.14 4.96 6.34
C LEU A 584 12.07 5.71 7.67
N TYR A 585 12.19 7.04 7.66
CA TYR A 585 11.95 7.87 8.83
C TYR A 585 10.52 7.70 9.35
N ALA A 586 9.52 7.74 8.47
CA ALA A 586 8.11 7.60 8.85
C ALA A 586 7.78 6.19 9.36
N THR A 587 8.52 5.15 8.97
CA THR A 587 8.28 3.74 9.35
C THR A 587 9.27 3.21 10.38
N GLY A 588 10.23 4.00 10.87
CA GLY A 588 11.23 3.59 11.87
C GLY A 588 12.08 2.39 11.47
N ARG A 589 12.21 2.10 10.16
CA ARG A 589 12.90 0.92 9.62
C ARG A 589 12.33 -0.42 10.11
N GLU A 590 11.13 -0.43 10.61
CA GLU A 590 10.46 -1.63 11.09
C GLU A 590 9.78 -2.40 9.96
N ASN A 591 9.20 -3.56 10.27
CA ASN A 591 8.43 -4.32 9.32
C ASN A 591 7.28 -3.46 8.79
N LEU A 592 7.19 -3.35 7.47
CA LEU A 592 6.15 -2.59 6.82
C LEU A 592 4.80 -3.29 7.00
N HIS A 593 3.78 -2.52 7.31
CA HIS A 593 2.41 -3.03 7.37
C HIS A 593 1.90 -3.33 5.96
N HIS A 594 1.28 -4.48 5.79
CA HIS A 594 0.57 -4.78 4.57
C HIS A 594 -0.67 -3.89 4.41
N LYS A 595 -1.08 -3.63 3.17
CA LYS A 595 -2.35 -2.95 2.91
C LYS A 595 -3.49 -3.69 3.62
N GLY A 596 -4.32 -2.94 4.35
CA GLY A 596 -5.40 -3.50 5.16
C GLY A 596 -5.02 -3.93 6.58
N ASP A 597 -3.73 -3.90 6.94
CA ASP A 597 -3.27 -4.11 8.31
C ASP A 597 -3.16 -2.75 9.02
N SER A 598 -4.28 -2.27 9.52
CA SER A 598 -4.33 -0.96 10.19
C SER A 598 -3.91 -1.09 11.66
N TYR A 599 -2.97 -0.26 12.08
CA TYR A 599 -2.62 -0.10 13.50
C TYR A 599 -3.69 0.67 14.28
N ILE A 600 -4.66 1.28 13.61
CA ILE A 600 -5.77 2.02 14.25
C ILE A 600 -6.76 1.05 14.87
N VAL A 601 -6.85 1.04 16.19
CA VAL A 601 -7.79 0.21 16.95
C VAL A 601 -9.07 0.97 17.19
N ARG A 602 -10.20 0.41 16.73
CA ARG A 602 -11.53 0.97 17.00
C ARG A 602 -12.15 0.29 18.23
N PRO A 603 -12.83 1.04 19.11
CA PRO A 603 -13.55 0.44 20.22
C PRO A 603 -14.69 -0.45 19.70
N GLN A 604 -14.80 -1.64 20.28
CA GLN A 604 -15.82 -2.63 19.93
C GLN A 604 -16.70 -2.93 21.15
N GLY A 605 -17.94 -3.32 20.90
CA GLY A 605 -18.89 -3.69 21.93
C GLY A 605 -19.34 -2.52 22.81
N GLN A 606 -19.90 -2.85 23.98
CA GLN A 606 -20.32 -1.85 24.97
C GLN A 606 -19.14 -1.44 25.87
N PRO A 607 -19.08 -0.18 26.33
CA PRO A 607 -18.09 0.26 27.30
C PRO A 607 -18.11 -0.63 28.54
N GLY A 608 -16.91 -1.04 28.97
CA GLY A 608 -16.74 -1.81 30.17
C GLY A 608 -16.73 -0.94 31.46
N ARG A 609 -16.13 -1.47 32.53
CA ARG A 609 -15.98 -0.76 33.82
C ARG A 609 -15.13 0.53 33.63
N PRO A 610 -15.59 1.71 34.09
CA PRO A 610 -14.84 2.94 33.95
C PRO A 610 -13.62 2.99 34.89
N ILE A 611 -12.49 3.51 34.34
CA ILE A 611 -11.32 3.92 35.13
C ILE A 611 -11.04 5.38 34.79
N PRO A 612 -11.27 6.32 35.74
CA PRO A 612 -10.94 7.73 35.52
C PRO A 612 -9.43 7.98 35.50
N ILE A 613 -8.95 8.63 34.46
CA ILE A 613 -7.53 9.00 34.25
C ILE A 613 -7.40 10.52 34.21
N ALA A 614 -6.55 11.08 35.05
CA ALA A 614 -6.17 12.49 35.01
C ALA A 614 -4.96 12.67 34.06
N ARG A 615 -5.14 13.36 32.92
CA ARG A 615 -4.04 13.82 32.07
C ARG A 615 -3.55 15.18 32.57
N LEU A 616 -2.33 15.25 33.09
CA LEU A 616 -1.80 16.50 33.67
C LEU A 616 -1.33 17.45 32.58
N MET A 617 -1.98 18.58 32.45
CA MET A 617 -1.63 19.64 31.46
C MET A 617 -0.59 20.57 32.06
N LEU A 618 0.69 20.17 32.01
CA LEU A 618 1.84 20.85 32.62
C LEU A 618 2.91 21.23 31.59
N GLY A 619 3.43 22.46 31.68
CA GLY A 619 4.45 22.95 30.77
C GLY A 619 3.85 23.44 29.43
N ASP A 620 4.73 23.75 28.47
CA ASP A 620 4.35 24.31 27.19
C ASP A 620 3.83 23.27 26.18
N ASN A 621 4.25 21.99 26.35
CA ASN A 621 3.89 20.89 25.46
C ASN A 621 3.49 19.63 26.24
N PRO A 622 2.33 19.65 26.94
CA PRO A 622 1.92 18.59 27.86
C PRO A 622 1.26 17.39 27.15
N ASP A 623 0.93 17.50 25.87
CA ASP A 623 0.24 16.47 25.10
C ASP A 623 0.70 16.52 23.65
N PRO A 624 1.94 16.11 23.36
CA PRO A 624 2.48 16.15 22.00
C PRO A 624 1.84 15.14 21.05
N GLU A 625 1.35 14.01 21.58
CA GLU A 625 0.73 12.91 20.80
C GLU A 625 -0.70 12.62 21.31
N PRO A 626 -1.68 13.49 20.99
CA PRO A 626 -3.03 13.40 21.54
C PRO A 626 -3.80 12.15 21.09
N GLY A 627 -3.43 11.53 19.95
CA GLY A 627 -4.05 10.31 19.42
C GLY A 627 -3.74 9.03 20.23
N GLY A 628 -2.68 9.02 21.04
CA GLY A 628 -2.24 7.82 21.77
C GLY A 628 -3.24 7.32 22.81
N TRP A 629 -3.85 8.22 23.56
CA TRP A 629 -4.81 7.83 24.60
C TRP A 629 -6.14 7.28 24.07
N PRO A 630 -6.76 7.81 23.02
CA PRO A 630 -7.89 7.17 22.34
C PRO A 630 -7.58 5.76 21.85
N GLN A 631 -6.38 5.56 21.29
CA GLN A 631 -5.89 4.25 20.85
C GLN A 631 -5.78 3.26 22.03
N LEU A 632 -5.13 3.67 23.13
CA LEU A 632 -5.04 2.85 24.34
C LEU A 632 -6.44 2.54 24.93
N ALA A 633 -7.35 3.52 24.94
CA ALA A 633 -8.70 3.33 25.43
C ALA A 633 -9.46 2.26 24.60
N ALA A 634 -9.30 2.26 23.28
CA ALA A 634 -9.89 1.24 22.42
C ALA A 634 -9.29 -0.16 22.71
N ILE A 635 -7.97 -0.26 22.89
CA ILE A 635 -7.30 -1.52 23.26
C ILE A 635 -7.82 -2.02 24.62
N MET A 636 -7.94 -1.14 25.61
CA MET A 636 -8.45 -1.50 26.96
C MET A 636 -9.89 -1.96 26.92
N GLN A 637 -10.74 -1.30 26.13
CA GLN A 637 -12.14 -1.72 25.98
C GLN A 637 -12.24 -3.09 25.30
N ASN A 638 -11.55 -3.29 24.18
CA ASN A 638 -11.66 -4.51 23.37
C ASN A 638 -11.12 -5.75 24.09
N ASN A 639 -9.97 -5.61 24.76
CA ASN A 639 -9.26 -6.76 25.31
C ASN A 639 -9.49 -6.99 26.80
N PHE A 640 -9.89 -5.95 27.57
CA PHE A 640 -9.98 -6.01 29.03
C PHE A 640 -11.35 -5.59 29.56
N GLN A 641 -12.29 -5.19 28.70
CA GLN A 641 -13.60 -4.68 29.08
C GLN A 641 -13.52 -3.52 30.10
N VAL A 642 -12.54 -2.63 29.88
CA VAL A 642 -12.29 -1.44 30.69
C VAL A 642 -12.48 -0.20 29.82
N HIS A 643 -13.28 0.73 30.29
CA HIS A 643 -13.45 2.05 29.68
C HIS A 643 -12.55 3.07 30.38
N LEU A 644 -11.62 3.68 29.66
CA LEU A 644 -10.80 4.77 30.20
C LEU A 644 -11.53 6.11 30.07
N ASP A 645 -11.91 6.69 31.22
CA ASP A 645 -12.49 8.05 31.28
C ASP A 645 -11.35 9.07 31.43
N ILE A 646 -10.91 9.64 30.30
CA ILE A 646 -9.69 10.43 30.18
C ILE A 646 -10.00 11.91 30.25
N ASN A 647 -9.49 12.58 31.29
CA ASN A 647 -9.78 13.98 31.57
C ASN A 647 -8.50 14.82 31.67
N ALA A 648 -8.48 15.99 31.02
CA ALA A 648 -7.41 16.99 31.14
C ALA A 648 -7.52 17.70 32.49
N VAL A 649 -6.46 17.65 33.30
CA VAL A 649 -6.43 18.22 34.66
C VAL A 649 -5.27 19.24 34.79
N LYS A 650 -5.58 20.40 35.36
CA LYS A 650 -4.59 21.42 35.75
C LYS A 650 -4.25 21.24 37.22
N LEU A 651 -2.95 21.22 37.53
CA LEU A 651 -2.47 21.18 38.91
C LEU A 651 -2.57 22.55 39.59
N GLY A 652 -2.70 22.54 40.89
CA GLY A 652 -2.84 23.72 41.74
C GLY A 652 -4.28 24.13 42.02
N THR A 653 -5.25 23.32 41.51
CA THR A 653 -6.71 23.54 41.71
C THR A 653 -7.34 22.63 42.74
N GLY A 654 -6.66 21.53 43.13
CA GLY A 654 -7.21 20.49 44.02
C GLY A 654 -8.05 19.44 43.27
N ASP A 655 -8.21 19.57 41.96
CA ASP A 655 -9.02 18.66 41.16
C ASP A 655 -8.43 17.25 41.02
N LEU A 656 -7.11 17.10 41.22
CA LEU A 656 -6.43 15.81 41.13
C LEU A 656 -6.92 14.80 42.19
N ALA A 657 -7.40 15.29 43.32
CA ALA A 657 -7.92 14.43 44.41
C ALA A 657 -9.15 13.57 43.99
N LYS A 658 -9.81 13.89 42.88
CA LYS A 658 -10.96 13.11 42.34
C LYS A 658 -10.52 11.83 41.60
N TYR A 659 -9.25 11.68 41.32
CA TYR A 659 -8.70 10.58 40.49
C TYR A 659 -7.84 9.65 41.33
N LYS A 660 -7.68 8.42 40.84
CA LYS A 660 -6.74 7.43 41.41
C LYS A 660 -5.50 7.24 40.57
N ILE A 661 -5.58 7.59 39.28
CA ILE A 661 -4.49 7.46 38.31
C ILE A 661 -4.30 8.80 37.59
N ALA A 662 -3.05 9.25 37.57
CA ALA A 662 -2.67 10.43 36.82
C ALA A 662 -1.53 10.11 35.86
N HIS A 663 -1.55 10.74 34.70
CA HIS A 663 -0.48 10.64 33.69
C HIS A 663 0.13 12.02 33.43
N TRP A 664 1.46 12.05 33.40
CA TRP A 664 2.24 13.26 33.15
C TRP A 664 3.30 12.99 32.08
N THR A 665 3.24 13.68 30.97
CA THR A 665 4.21 13.60 29.88
C THR A 665 4.55 14.99 29.33
N GLY A 666 5.57 15.10 28.50
CA GLY A 666 5.95 16.32 27.81
C GLY A 666 7.31 16.22 27.12
N THR A 667 7.67 17.28 26.39
CA THR A 667 8.94 17.39 25.65
C THR A 667 9.84 18.53 26.10
N THR A 668 9.31 19.48 26.90
CA THR A 668 9.98 20.74 27.25
C THR A 668 10.36 20.77 28.73
N LYS A 669 11.32 21.66 29.06
CA LYS A 669 11.66 21.94 30.43
C LYS A 669 10.45 22.57 31.17
N LEU A 670 10.25 22.16 32.40
CA LEU A 670 9.20 22.72 33.24
C LEU A 670 9.72 22.92 34.67
N LEU A 671 8.99 23.76 35.42
CA LEU A 671 9.22 24.01 36.84
C LEU A 671 7.85 24.10 37.53
N LEU A 672 7.63 23.30 38.56
CA LEU A 672 6.40 23.33 39.33
C LEU A 672 6.48 24.39 40.43
N ASN A 673 5.35 25.01 40.72
CA ASN A 673 5.24 25.85 41.93
C ASN A 673 4.93 25.00 43.17
N ASP A 674 5.02 25.58 44.34
CA ASP A 674 4.84 24.85 45.60
C ASP A 674 3.44 24.26 45.79
N ALA A 675 2.39 24.91 45.29
CA ALA A 675 1.02 24.41 45.32
C ALA A 675 0.88 23.15 44.48
N GLN A 676 1.48 23.12 43.29
CA GLN A 676 1.50 21.96 42.40
C GLN A 676 2.27 20.77 42.98
N ARG A 677 3.46 21.03 43.57
CA ARG A 677 4.26 20.00 44.26
C ARG A 677 3.48 19.41 45.45
N LYS A 678 2.82 20.25 46.25
CA LYS A 678 2.00 19.84 47.36
C LYS A 678 0.82 19.01 46.93
N GLU A 679 0.14 19.38 45.87
CA GLU A 679 -1.00 18.61 45.32
C GLU A 679 -0.55 17.23 44.80
N LEU A 680 0.56 17.14 44.04
CA LEU A 680 1.11 15.87 43.58
C LEU A 680 1.53 14.96 44.77
N LYS A 681 2.18 15.54 45.80
CA LYS A 681 2.55 14.76 46.97
C LYS A 681 1.32 14.22 47.66
N ALA A 682 0.34 15.07 47.96
CA ALA A 682 -0.90 14.65 48.62
C ALA A 682 -1.65 13.61 47.79
N PHE A 683 -1.68 13.71 46.48
CA PHE A 683 -2.29 12.72 45.62
C PHE A 683 -1.67 11.34 45.78
N VAL A 684 -0.33 11.24 45.77
CA VAL A 684 0.38 9.97 45.94
C VAL A 684 0.24 9.43 47.37
N ASP A 685 0.37 10.30 48.39
CA ASP A 685 0.25 9.90 49.81
C ASP A 685 -1.17 9.38 50.14
N ASN A 686 -2.20 9.92 49.48
CA ASN A 686 -3.61 9.50 49.64
C ASN A 686 -3.98 8.29 48.73
N GLY A 687 -3.00 7.55 48.21
CA GLY A 687 -3.22 6.31 47.46
C GLY A 687 -3.30 6.47 45.93
N GLY A 688 -3.13 7.66 45.42
CA GLY A 688 -3.06 7.90 43.95
C GLY A 688 -1.78 7.31 43.34
N THR A 689 -1.83 6.95 42.06
CA THR A 689 -0.66 6.49 41.28
C THR A 689 -0.39 7.47 40.15
N LEU A 690 0.84 7.96 40.10
CA LEU A 690 1.34 8.84 39.06
C LEU A 690 2.19 8.07 38.06
N ILE A 691 1.83 8.12 36.79
CA ILE A 691 2.57 7.52 35.68
C ILE A 691 3.22 8.66 34.89
N ILE A 692 4.52 8.56 34.65
CA ILE A 692 5.28 9.61 33.97
C ILE A 692 6.13 8.99 32.88
N ASP A 693 6.13 9.59 31.68
CA ASP A 693 7.08 9.25 30.63
C ASP A 693 7.59 10.50 29.91
N SER A 694 8.78 10.43 29.34
CA SER A 694 9.34 11.51 28.54
C SER A 694 8.94 11.29 27.08
N ALA A 695 7.99 12.08 26.57
CA ALA A 695 7.56 11.95 25.18
C ALA A 695 8.74 12.14 24.21
N GLY A 696 8.88 11.20 23.26
CA GLY A 696 10.02 11.13 22.35
C GLY A 696 11.35 10.76 23.01
N GLY A 697 11.37 10.48 24.32
CA GLY A 697 12.60 10.29 25.12
C GLY A 697 13.32 11.60 25.39
N SER A 698 12.61 12.73 25.50
CA SER A 698 13.17 14.06 25.73
C SER A 698 14.02 14.13 27.00
N SER A 699 15.33 14.25 26.84
CA SER A 699 16.27 14.39 27.96
C SER A 699 16.05 15.68 28.76
N VAL A 700 15.55 16.72 28.10
CA VAL A 700 15.24 18.02 28.73
C VAL A 700 14.06 17.89 29.69
N PHE A 701 13.00 17.22 29.27
CA PHE A 701 11.84 16.92 30.11
C PHE A 701 12.22 15.94 31.23
N ALA A 702 12.91 14.84 30.90
CA ALA A 702 13.34 13.83 31.86
C ALA A 702 14.12 14.44 33.03
N THR A 703 15.13 15.29 32.73
CA THR A 703 15.96 15.94 33.76
C THR A 703 15.15 16.89 34.64
N ALA A 704 14.20 17.64 34.06
CA ALA A 704 13.31 18.52 34.80
C ALA A 704 12.40 17.72 35.75
N VAL A 705 11.77 16.66 35.26
CA VAL A 705 10.90 15.78 36.04
C VAL A 705 11.67 15.10 37.20
N GLU A 706 12.84 14.55 36.96
CA GLU A 706 13.66 13.92 38.00
C GLU A 706 13.99 14.93 39.10
N THR A 707 14.27 16.18 38.77
CA THR A 707 14.51 17.25 39.73
C THR A 707 13.25 17.53 40.56
N GLU A 708 12.09 17.65 39.93
CA GLU A 708 10.81 17.85 40.62
C GLU A 708 10.45 16.66 41.53
N LEU A 709 10.62 15.42 41.06
CA LEU A 709 10.37 14.22 41.85
C LEU A 709 11.25 14.15 43.12
N LYS A 710 12.52 14.55 43.01
CA LYS A 710 13.42 14.62 44.19
C LYS A 710 12.99 15.71 45.17
N GLN A 711 12.50 16.85 44.68
CA GLN A 711 11.96 17.91 45.53
C GLN A 711 10.67 17.47 46.24
N ILE A 712 9.78 16.74 45.55
CA ILE A 712 8.49 16.30 46.08
C ILE A 712 8.65 15.14 47.07
N PHE A 713 9.45 14.11 46.75
CA PHE A 713 9.51 12.83 47.43
C PHE A 713 10.83 12.57 48.20
N GLY A 714 11.84 13.45 48.05
CA GLY A 714 13.11 13.40 48.79
C GLY A 714 13.81 12.03 48.67
N LYS A 715 14.20 11.44 49.79
CA LYS A 715 14.92 10.16 49.83
C LYS A 715 14.19 9.01 49.12
N ALA A 716 12.86 9.00 49.11
CA ALA A 716 12.10 7.98 48.37
C ALA A 716 12.36 8.08 46.88
N ALA A 717 12.43 9.32 46.32
CA ALA A 717 12.80 9.54 44.93
C ALA A 717 14.27 9.18 44.64
N ASP A 718 15.21 9.54 45.51
CA ASP A 718 16.63 9.17 45.36
C ASP A 718 16.79 7.64 45.24
N LYS A 719 16.08 6.89 46.09
CA LYS A 719 16.08 5.43 46.06
C LYS A 719 15.37 4.87 44.80
N GLY A 720 14.17 5.38 44.51
CA GLY A 720 13.31 4.85 43.46
C GLY A 720 13.84 5.13 42.06
N LEU A 721 14.56 6.25 41.85
CA LEU A 721 15.14 6.64 40.56
C LEU A 721 16.55 6.06 40.35
N ALA A 722 17.18 5.46 41.37
CA ALA A 722 18.54 4.92 41.29
C ALA A 722 18.65 3.72 40.34
N ALA A 723 17.60 2.91 40.22
CA ALA A 723 17.56 1.75 39.33
C ALA A 723 16.10 1.46 38.87
N PRO A 724 15.93 0.89 37.68
CA PRO A 724 14.62 0.39 37.23
C PRO A 724 14.08 -0.71 38.15
N LEU A 725 12.77 -0.89 38.19
CA LEU A 725 12.10 -2.00 38.81
C LEU A 725 12.62 -3.34 38.25
N PRO A 726 12.84 -4.36 39.11
CA PRO A 726 13.32 -5.65 38.64
C PRO A 726 12.29 -6.33 37.73
N LYS A 727 12.74 -7.09 36.75
CA LYS A 727 11.89 -7.83 35.80
C LYS A 727 10.90 -8.77 36.51
N SER A 728 11.22 -9.23 37.72
CA SER A 728 10.36 -10.04 38.57
C SER A 728 9.26 -9.25 39.30
N HIS A 729 9.21 -7.93 39.18
CA HIS A 729 8.18 -7.11 39.79
C HIS A 729 6.79 -7.48 39.28
N ALA A 730 5.77 -7.44 40.11
CA ALA A 730 4.38 -7.79 39.79
C ALA A 730 3.82 -6.99 38.60
N LEU A 731 4.29 -5.74 38.39
CA LEU A 731 3.97 -4.93 37.23
C LEU A 731 4.21 -5.66 35.90
N PHE A 732 5.22 -6.52 35.81
CA PHE A 732 5.62 -7.19 34.57
C PHE A 732 5.22 -8.67 34.53
N THR A 733 4.92 -9.28 35.67
CA THR A 733 4.79 -10.74 35.79
C THR A 733 3.38 -11.21 36.17
N ASP A 734 2.51 -10.33 36.66
CA ASP A 734 1.16 -10.70 37.06
C ASP A 734 0.37 -11.22 35.84
N PRO A 735 -0.22 -12.43 35.90
CA PRO A 735 -0.95 -13.03 34.78
C PRO A 735 -2.09 -12.18 34.20
N GLN A 736 -2.67 -11.26 34.98
CA GLN A 736 -3.76 -10.41 34.52
C GLN A 736 -3.31 -9.30 33.56
N TRP A 737 -2.05 -8.88 33.65
CA TRP A 737 -1.54 -7.78 32.82
C TRP A 737 -0.06 -7.91 32.45
N LYS A 738 0.53 -9.09 32.49
CA LYS A 738 1.93 -9.35 32.16
C LYS A 738 2.33 -8.69 30.84
N VAL A 739 3.59 -8.30 30.77
CA VAL A 739 4.24 -7.85 29.53
C VAL A 739 5.00 -9.03 28.95
N ASP A 740 4.71 -9.40 27.71
CA ASP A 740 5.24 -10.64 27.14
C ASP A 740 6.74 -10.56 26.86
N GLU A 741 7.16 -9.56 26.10
CA GLU A 741 8.55 -9.32 25.72
C GLU A 741 8.84 -7.83 25.71
N ILE A 742 10.01 -7.43 26.21
CA ILE A 742 10.45 -6.04 26.16
C ILE A 742 11.24 -5.80 24.88
N ARG A 743 10.69 -4.93 24.03
CA ARG A 743 11.35 -4.43 22.82
C ARG A 743 11.38 -2.91 22.81
N TYR A 744 12.45 -2.38 22.29
CA TYR A 744 12.66 -0.95 22.09
C TYR A 744 12.66 -0.65 20.60
N ARG A 745 12.32 0.57 20.22
CA ARG A 745 12.41 1.05 18.84
C ARG A 745 13.84 0.94 18.33
N SER A 746 14.00 0.79 17.02
CA SER A 746 15.32 0.68 16.37
C SER A 746 16.26 1.83 16.75
N PHE A 747 15.76 3.06 16.76
CA PHE A 747 16.51 4.23 17.20
C PHE A 747 16.99 4.12 18.65
N ALA A 748 16.11 3.72 19.55
CA ALA A 748 16.47 3.51 20.95
C ALA A 748 17.53 2.40 21.11
N THR A 749 17.36 1.27 20.41
CA THR A 749 18.33 0.16 20.43
C THR A 749 19.72 0.61 19.95
N ALA A 750 19.77 1.48 18.95
CA ALA A 750 21.03 2.03 18.45
C ALA A 750 21.74 2.92 19.51
N LEU A 751 21.00 3.59 20.40
CA LEU A 751 21.55 4.49 21.42
C LEU A 751 21.86 3.81 22.75
N ILE A 752 20.98 2.93 23.21
CA ILE A 752 21.10 2.30 24.56
C ILE A 752 21.46 0.81 24.50
N GLY A 753 21.73 0.26 23.33
CA GLY A 753 22.00 -1.16 23.10
C GLY A 753 20.74 -2.02 23.14
N ASN A 754 20.89 -3.31 22.84
CA ASN A 754 19.78 -4.26 22.85
C ASN A 754 19.37 -4.58 24.29
N GLN A 755 18.39 -3.84 24.81
CA GLN A 755 17.85 -3.98 26.15
C GLN A 755 16.67 -4.96 26.15
N THR A 756 16.70 -5.94 27.04
CA THR A 756 15.60 -6.91 27.25
C THR A 756 14.85 -6.69 28.57
N ASN A 757 15.25 -5.68 29.33
CA ASN A 757 14.64 -5.32 30.60
C ASN A 757 13.88 -4.00 30.48
N PRO A 758 12.71 -3.88 31.13
CA PRO A 758 12.00 -2.60 31.20
C PRO A 758 12.81 -1.61 32.05
N ARG A 759 12.88 -0.35 31.61
CA ARG A 759 13.60 0.72 32.30
C ARG A 759 12.62 1.65 33.05
N ILE A 760 11.58 1.07 33.63
CA ILE A 760 10.59 1.77 34.45
C ILE A 760 11.10 1.87 35.88
N CYS A 761 11.27 3.07 36.39
CA CYS A 761 11.61 3.34 37.79
C CYS A 761 10.33 3.42 38.65
N GLY A 762 10.43 3.09 39.93
CA GLY A 762 9.30 3.14 40.86
C GLY A 762 9.64 3.85 42.17
N ILE A 763 8.84 4.88 42.53
CA ILE A 763 8.97 5.54 43.84
C ILE A 763 7.93 4.95 44.79
N ALA A 764 8.40 4.30 45.85
CA ALA A 764 7.54 3.69 46.85
C ALA A 764 7.02 4.72 47.87
N THR A 765 5.77 4.57 48.25
CA THR A 765 5.20 5.26 49.42
C THR A 765 5.69 4.67 50.74
N ASP A 766 5.44 5.33 51.84
CA ASP A 766 5.79 4.83 53.20
C ASP A 766 5.11 3.46 53.51
N ALA A 767 3.99 3.16 52.87
CA ALA A 767 3.32 1.88 52.97
C ALA A 767 3.93 0.78 52.06
N GLY A 768 5.00 1.08 51.33
CA GLY A 768 5.69 0.13 50.42
C GLY A 768 5.03 -0.04 49.03
N ARG A 769 3.92 0.62 48.76
CA ARG A 769 3.26 0.61 47.43
C ARG A 769 4.04 1.53 46.48
N ILE A 770 4.16 1.14 45.21
CA ILE A 770 4.69 2.05 44.17
C ILE A 770 3.61 3.11 43.86
N GLY A 771 3.89 4.35 44.27
CA GLY A 771 2.98 5.49 44.01
C GLY A 771 3.34 6.30 42.76
N VAL A 772 4.60 6.16 42.28
CA VAL A 772 5.04 6.82 41.02
C VAL A 772 5.76 5.81 40.14
N PHE A 773 5.30 5.65 38.91
CA PHE A 773 6.05 4.98 37.84
C PHE A 773 6.64 6.04 36.91
N TYR A 774 7.93 5.90 36.59
CA TYR A 774 8.66 6.85 35.78
C TYR A 774 9.49 6.13 34.71
N SER A 775 9.36 6.57 33.46
CA SER A 775 10.20 6.18 32.34
C SER A 775 10.92 7.39 31.72
N ARG A 776 12.22 7.27 31.50
CA ARG A 776 12.98 8.21 30.66
C ARG A 776 12.71 8.00 29.18
N GLU A 777 12.40 6.76 28.82
CA GLU A 777 12.05 6.33 27.48
C GLU A 777 10.58 6.61 27.23
N ASP A 778 10.28 6.94 25.99
CA ASP A 778 8.93 7.23 25.54
C ASP A 778 7.96 6.06 25.70
N LEU A 779 6.76 6.37 26.15
CA LEU A 779 5.58 5.52 26.08
C LEU A 779 4.48 6.20 25.26
N SER A 780 4.33 7.50 25.37
CA SER A 780 3.22 8.29 24.82
C SER A 780 3.16 8.25 23.29
N ALA A 781 4.30 8.40 22.58
CA ALA A 781 4.36 8.25 21.14
C ALA A 781 4.11 6.79 20.72
N GLY A 782 4.56 5.83 21.55
CA GLY A 782 4.30 4.41 21.33
C GLY A 782 2.79 4.09 21.32
N LEU A 783 1.98 4.81 22.10
CA LEU A 783 0.53 4.60 22.15
C LEU A 783 -0.17 4.99 20.82
N VAL A 784 0.42 5.85 20.02
CA VAL A 784 -0.17 6.25 18.73
C VAL A 784 -0.15 5.10 17.72
N GLY A 785 0.87 4.24 17.76
CA GLY A 785 0.96 3.03 16.95
C GLY A 785 1.90 3.15 15.74
N GLU A 786 2.24 4.34 15.26
CA GLU A 786 3.19 4.53 14.16
C GLU A 786 4.66 4.41 14.61
N PRO A 787 5.51 3.68 13.86
CA PRO A 787 6.88 3.38 14.26
C PRO A 787 7.90 4.46 13.86
N VAL A 788 7.55 5.73 13.80
CA VAL A 788 8.44 6.82 13.35
C VAL A 788 9.83 6.76 14.00
N ASP A 789 10.90 7.03 13.23
CA ASP A 789 12.29 7.05 13.73
C ASP A 789 12.60 8.30 14.58
N GLY A 790 13.72 8.27 15.29
CA GLY A 790 14.16 9.38 16.15
C GLY A 790 13.54 9.38 17.55
N VAL A 791 12.67 8.44 17.90
CA VAL A 791 12.02 8.31 19.20
C VAL A 791 12.82 7.37 20.10
N LEU A 792 13.36 7.89 21.22
CA LEU A 792 13.99 7.07 22.26
C LEU A 792 12.90 6.47 23.15
N GLY A 793 12.38 5.32 22.78
CA GLY A 793 11.23 4.70 23.43
C GLY A 793 11.09 3.22 23.19
N TYR A 794 10.02 2.68 23.77
CA TYR A 794 9.61 1.30 23.56
C TYR A 794 8.94 1.11 22.19
N ASP A 795 9.00 -0.12 21.67
CA ASP A 795 8.15 -0.56 20.56
C ASP A 795 6.66 -0.27 20.89
N GLN A 796 5.85 0.01 19.87
CA GLN A 796 4.46 0.46 20.04
C GLN A 796 3.61 -0.53 20.85
N GLY A 797 3.72 -1.81 20.51
CA GLY A 797 3.01 -2.88 21.22
C GLY A 797 3.45 -2.99 22.69
N VAL A 798 4.74 -2.83 22.96
CA VAL A 798 5.31 -2.85 24.30
C VAL A 798 4.91 -1.60 25.09
N ALA A 799 4.93 -0.41 24.49
CA ALA A 799 4.48 0.82 25.15
C ALA A 799 3.02 0.71 25.62
N ALA A 800 2.12 0.21 24.74
CA ALA A 800 0.73 -0.04 25.09
C ALA A 800 0.57 -1.08 26.21
N GLN A 801 1.36 -2.18 26.19
CA GLN A 801 1.37 -3.18 27.25
C GLN A 801 1.85 -2.61 28.58
N LEU A 802 2.92 -1.82 28.60
CA LEU A 802 3.44 -1.20 29.83
C LEU A 802 2.45 -0.21 30.43
N MET A 803 1.85 0.68 29.61
CA MET A 803 0.82 1.62 30.07
C MET A 803 -0.40 0.89 30.61
N ARG A 804 -0.90 -0.13 29.93
CA ARG A 804 -1.97 -1.00 30.41
C ARG A 804 -1.61 -1.61 31.78
N SER A 805 -0.41 -2.18 31.88
CA SER A 805 0.02 -2.84 33.12
C SER A 805 0.08 -1.87 34.28
N MET A 806 0.60 -0.65 34.08
CA MET A 806 0.63 0.38 35.12
C MET A 806 -0.78 0.83 35.54
N ILE A 807 -1.71 0.98 34.58
CA ILE A 807 -3.09 1.36 34.84
C ILE A 807 -3.82 0.25 35.63
N LEU A 808 -3.70 -1.01 35.22
CA LEU A 808 -4.39 -2.13 35.89
C LEU A 808 -3.78 -2.44 37.27
N TYR A 809 -2.45 -2.33 37.42
CA TYR A 809 -1.76 -2.43 38.70
C TYR A 809 -2.24 -1.34 39.68
N ALA A 810 -2.33 -0.08 39.22
CA ALA A 810 -2.81 1.02 40.05
C ALA A 810 -4.27 0.85 40.47
N ASP A 811 -5.13 0.36 39.59
CA ASP A 811 -6.55 0.13 39.84
C ASP A 811 -6.76 -1.07 40.82
N SER A 812 -5.94 -2.13 40.71
CA SER A 812 -5.99 -3.29 41.63
C SER A 812 -5.48 -2.95 43.05
N SER A 813 -4.46 -2.11 43.12
CA SER A 813 -3.85 -1.70 44.41
C SER A 813 -4.73 -0.71 45.19
N ALA A 814 -5.80 -0.21 44.58
CA ALA A 814 -6.74 0.70 45.21
C ALA A 814 -7.95 -0.02 45.85
N LYS A 815 -8.01 -1.37 45.77
CA LYS A 815 -8.99 -2.21 46.49
C LYS A 815 -8.37 -2.69 47.80
#